data_072e6d6d028c9bee6ba055a2e8dfc0b9
#
_entry.id   072e6d6d028c9bee6ba055a2e8dfc0b9
#
_cell.length_a   1.000
_cell.length_b   1.000
_cell.length_c   1.000
_cell.angle_alpha   90.00
_cell.angle_beta   90.00
_cell.angle_gamma   90.00
#
_symmetry.space_group_name_H-M   'P 1'
#
loop_
_entity.id
_entity.type
_entity.pdbx_description
1 polymer ?
#
loop_
_entity_poly.entity_id
_entity_poly.type
_entity_poly.pdbx_seq_one_letter_code
_entity_poly.pdbx_strand_id
1 'polypeptide(L)'
;MASNKPKPLWKADDQQARLTELTAHSDEPAKDNPLRRDVRSLGAILGQVLVEQSGQDVFESVEELRRLLIEHRETVRRSPEQASSPKLMLQAQEIVSRMDLSRAYQVTKAFAAYFELTNLAETNHRKRRRRAAKLDREHPPLPGSFRGTLLRMKESGISAENAAAALRQITITPVFTAHPTEVARQTVLLKRRRIAQQLERLDRLPLTAEDAEDCENNIRAEVTSLWQTDEVRLAKPTVDDEIRMGLRYFRLSLFDALPKIYAEVVESFREVYGLDLDENTLPNLVHFGSWIGGDRDGNPLVKPDCIRDALQMARALILREYLNDVESLSDRLSSSRRQTGVSEELLSRLQHYENTIAGVHLAWGPHNTTESYRRFLSYMFHKLQQSRESAGAPAAYRDAREFEDDLLLVNSSLRSNRGERLAQTYVDSLLRMVRTFGFHLHTLDIRQHARVHAHALKELGPELKGDARSAETKELLDTFRAIAQLKRTYPAHSIRHYIISGAESENDVLAVIRLAKAADVQVAGSATDVHGDDPGLMPVPLFESIDSLRAAGSVMRRLWSDPEYQPLLDSWGRWQEVMLGYSDSNKDGGMFTSTWELYKAHRELHHAAQEYGVKLRLFHGRGGTVGRGGGPTHAAILAQPPGCFSGQIRITEQGEVLNWKYADPVLAEWNLE
;
A
#
# COMPACT_ATOMS: atom_id res chain seq x y z
N MET A 1 -51.09 -20.05 4.86
CA MET A 1 -50.55 -18.92 5.63
C MET A 1 -49.57 -18.19 4.72
N ALA A 2 -49.92 -17.02 4.20
CA ALA A 2 -49.00 -16.22 3.40
C ALA A 2 -47.90 -15.75 4.33
N SER A 3 -46.67 -16.14 4.05
CA SER A 3 -45.49 -15.70 4.78
C SER A 3 -45.33 -14.20 4.60
N ASN A 4 -45.53 -13.45 5.69
CA ASN A 4 -45.33 -12.03 5.72
C ASN A 4 -43.81 -11.77 5.71
N LYS A 5 -43.16 -12.03 4.54
CA LYS A 5 -41.74 -11.72 4.35
C LYS A 5 -41.56 -10.21 4.50
N PRO A 6 -40.62 -9.74 5.31
CA PRO A 6 -40.33 -8.31 5.42
C PRO A 6 -39.98 -7.75 4.04
N LYS A 7 -40.47 -6.53 3.74
CA LYS A 7 -40.12 -5.88 2.47
C LYS A 7 -38.62 -5.65 2.38
N PRO A 8 -37.99 -5.94 1.24
CA PRO A 8 -36.55 -5.75 1.08
C PRO A 8 -36.15 -4.31 1.34
N LEU A 9 -35.03 -4.12 2.04
CA LEU A 9 -34.51 -2.80 2.40
C LEU A 9 -33.96 -2.06 1.17
N TRP A 10 -33.42 -2.79 0.19
CA TRP A 10 -33.04 -2.27 -1.11
C TRP A 10 -34.09 -2.69 -2.15
N LYS A 11 -34.95 -1.72 -2.52
CA LYS A 11 -35.99 -1.98 -3.48
C LYS A 11 -35.46 -1.96 -4.91
N ALA A 12 -35.96 -2.87 -5.73
CA ALA A 12 -35.68 -2.93 -7.16
C ALA A 12 -36.73 -2.20 -8.03
N ASP A 13 -37.73 -1.54 -7.41
CA ASP A 13 -38.94 -1.09 -8.09
C ASP A 13 -38.71 0.05 -9.08
N ASP A 14 -37.76 0.97 -8.81
CA ASP A 14 -37.49 2.10 -9.70
C ASP A 14 -36.00 2.12 -10.10
N GLN A 15 -35.71 1.38 -11.16
CA GLN A 15 -34.36 1.25 -11.72
C GLN A 15 -33.86 2.59 -12.29
N GLN A 16 -34.75 3.37 -12.90
CA GLN A 16 -34.39 4.64 -13.52
C GLN A 16 -34.05 5.70 -12.48
N ALA A 17 -34.87 5.85 -11.44
CA ALA A 17 -34.57 6.76 -10.33
C ALA A 17 -33.25 6.37 -9.64
N ARG A 18 -33.00 5.08 -9.42
CA ARG A 18 -31.71 4.61 -8.88
C ARG A 18 -30.53 4.97 -9.78
N LEU A 19 -30.65 4.76 -11.08
CA LEU A 19 -29.60 5.12 -12.03
C LEU A 19 -29.28 6.62 -11.94
N THR A 20 -30.33 7.47 -11.92
CA THR A 20 -30.18 8.92 -11.77
C THR A 20 -29.45 9.29 -10.47
N GLU A 21 -29.79 8.67 -9.34
CA GLU A 21 -29.08 8.89 -8.07
C GLU A 21 -27.60 8.45 -8.11
N LEU A 22 -27.31 7.32 -8.76
CA LEU A 22 -25.95 6.78 -8.86
C LEU A 22 -25.05 7.62 -9.77
N THR A 23 -25.64 8.27 -10.79
CA THR A 23 -24.95 9.11 -11.77
C THR A 23 -25.05 10.61 -11.48
N ALA A 24 -25.81 11.02 -10.46
CA ALA A 24 -25.99 12.43 -10.08
C ALA A 24 -24.66 13.18 -9.90
N HIS A 25 -24.59 14.44 -10.30
CA HIS A 25 -23.40 15.28 -10.18
C HIS A 25 -23.09 15.69 -8.72
N SER A 26 -21.87 16.21 -8.51
CA SER A 26 -21.39 16.52 -7.14
C SER A 26 -22.13 17.67 -6.46
N ASP A 27 -22.80 18.52 -7.19
CA ASP A 27 -23.59 19.66 -6.73
C ASP A 27 -25.09 19.31 -6.52
N GLU A 28 -25.55 18.15 -7.04
CA GLU A 28 -26.93 17.73 -6.90
C GLU A 28 -27.24 17.10 -5.53
N PRO A 29 -28.34 17.48 -4.86
CA PRO A 29 -28.75 16.86 -3.59
C PRO A 29 -29.01 15.34 -3.67
N ALA A 30 -29.42 14.86 -4.85
CA ALA A 30 -29.71 13.45 -5.11
C ALA A 30 -28.48 12.53 -4.94
N LYS A 31 -27.28 13.06 -5.09
CA LYS A 31 -26.01 12.31 -4.95
C LYS A 31 -25.89 11.55 -3.63
N ASP A 32 -26.45 12.09 -2.53
CA ASP A 32 -26.32 11.51 -1.18
C ASP A 32 -27.43 10.49 -0.85
N ASN A 33 -28.45 10.36 -1.70
CA ASN A 33 -29.54 9.42 -1.46
C ASN A 33 -29.07 7.96 -1.35
N PRO A 34 -28.16 7.46 -2.18
CA PRO A 34 -27.64 6.10 -2.03
C PRO A 34 -26.93 5.89 -0.68
N LEU A 35 -26.13 6.87 -0.21
CA LEU A 35 -25.48 6.81 1.10
C LEU A 35 -26.50 6.74 2.23
N ARG A 36 -27.49 7.63 2.22
CA ARG A 36 -28.55 7.67 3.23
C ARG A 36 -29.36 6.37 3.28
N ARG A 37 -29.58 5.75 2.11
CA ARG A 37 -30.24 4.45 1.98
C ARG A 37 -29.40 3.36 2.62
N ASP A 38 -28.11 3.27 2.27
CA ASP A 38 -27.21 2.23 2.79
C ASP A 38 -27.07 2.34 4.32
N VAL A 39 -26.81 3.52 4.86
CA VAL A 39 -26.69 3.74 6.31
C VAL A 39 -27.98 3.33 7.03
N ARG A 40 -29.15 3.69 6.48
CA ARG A 40 -30.44 3.31 7.06
C ARG A 40 -30.67 1.79 7.02
N SER A 41 -30.39 1.17 5.87
CA SER A 41 -30.61 -0.27 5.68
C SER A 41 -29.66 -1.12 6.50
N LEU A 42 -28.37 -0.75 6.55
CA LEU A 42 -27.39 -1.43 7.40
C LEU A 42 -27.72 -1.27 8.89
N GLY A 43 -28.18 -0.08 9.31
CA GLY A 43 -28.64 0.15 10.66
C GLY A 43 -29.88 -0.70 11.02
N ALA A 44 -30.82 -0.86 10.08
CA ALA A 44 -31.98 -1.73 10.27
C ALA A 44 -31.60 -3.21 10.39
N ILE A 45 -30.66 -3.69 9.57
CA ILE A 45 -30.12 -5.06 9.65
C ILE A 45 -29.43 -5.25 11.01
N LEU A 46 -28.59 -4.31 11.44
CA LEU A 46 -27.94 -4.40 12.74
C LEU A 46 -28.96 -4.45 13.88
N GLY A 47 -30.01 -3.63 13.81
CA GLY A 47 -31.11 -3.65 14.79
C GLY A 47 -31.79 -5.02 14.87
N GLN A 48 -32.07 -5.66 13.74
CA GLN A 48 -32.62 -7.03 13.72
C GLN A 48 -31.66 -8.04 14.34
N VAL A 49 -30.37 -7.97 13.99
CA VAL A 49 -29.34 -8.84 14.56
C VAL A 49 -29.21 -8.63 16.08
N LEU A 50 -29.30 -7.39 16.57
CA LEU A 50 -29.29 -7.12 18.02
C LEU A 50 -30.46 -7.78 18.73
N VAL A 51 -31.66 -7.69 18.19
CA VAL A 51 -32.85 -8.35 18.76
C VAL A 51 -32.67 -9.87 18.78
N GLU A 52 -32.21 -10.45 17.69
CA GLU A 52 -31.99 -11.91 17.57
C GLU A 52 -30.89 -12.43 18.50
N GLN A 53 -29.80 -11.68 18.66
CA GLN A 53 -28.59 -12.17 19.33
C GLN A 53 -28.49 -11.74 20.81
N SER A 54 -29.10 -10.61 21.19
CA SER A 54 -28.91 -9.99 22.50
C SER A 54 -30.24 -9.61 23.19
N GLY A 55 -31.38 -9.71 22.50
CA GLY A 55 -32.69 -9.43 23.03
C GLY A 55 -33.19 -8.01 22.74
N GLN A 56 -34.49 -7.85 22.90
CA GLN A 56 -35.22 -6.61 22.62
C GLN A 56 -34.76 -5.45 23.53
N ASP A 57 -34.46 -5.74 24.78
CA ASP A 57 -34.06 -4.76 25.78
C ASP A 57 -32.70 -4.11 25.52
N VAL A 58 -31.74 -4.82 24.94
CA VAL A 58 -30.47 -4.25 24.49
C VAL A 58 -30.70 -3.34 23.31
N PHE A 59 -31.51 -3.76 22.33
CA PHE A 59 -31.88 -2.94 21.18
C PHE A 59 -32.56 -1.64 21.61
N GLU A 60 -33.52 -1.68 22.53
CA GLU A 60 -34.21 -0.49 23.05
C GLU A 60 -33.23 0.48 23.72
N SER A 61 -32.28 -0.03 24.51
CA SER A 61 -31.25 0.82 25.13
C SER A 61 -30.36 1.52 24.11
N VAL A 62 -29.97 0.81 23.04
CA VAL A 62 -29.16 1.40 21.94
C VAL A 62 -29.97 2.47 21.23
N GLU A 63 -31.24 2.23 20.90
CA GLU A 63 -32.09 3.18 20.20
C GLU A 63 -32.42 4.43 21.06
N GLU A 64 -32.62 4.25 22.35
CA GLU A 64 -32.87 5.38 23.26
C GLU A 64 -31.63 6.27 23.37
N LEU A 65 -30.44 5.69 23.60
CA LEU A 65 -29.19 6.44 23.60
C LEU A 65 -28.92 7.13 22.27
N ARG A 66 -29.12 6.44 21.14
CA ARG A 66 -28.95 7.01 19.80
C ARG A 66 -29.86 8.22 19.58
N ARG A 67 -31.11 8.13 19.97
CA ARG A 67 -32.08 9.21 19.88
C ARG A 67 -31.67 10.44 20.71
N LEU A 68 -31.31 10.23 21.96
CA LEU A 68 -30.84 11.30 22.86
C LEU A 68 -29.58 12.02 22.31
N LEU A 69 -28.62 11.26 21.81
CA LEU A 69 -27.37 11.81 21.27
C LEU A 69 -27.60 12.58 19.94
N ILE A 70 -28.53 12.11 19.10
CA ILE A 70 -28.92 12.82 17.87
C ILE A 70 -29.62 14.14 18.23
N GLU A 71 -30.57 14.09 19.14
CA GLU A 71 -31.29 15.28 19.60
C GLU A 71 -30.36 16.31 20.23
N HIS A 72 -29.42 15.86 21.06
CA HIS A 72 -28.38 16.73 21.63
C HIS A 72 -27.55 17.41 20.53
N ARG A 73 -27.03 16.63 19.57
CA ARG A 73 -26.25 17.16 18.45
C ARG A 73 -27.02 18.18 17.60
N GLU A 74 -28.28 17.90 17.33
CA GLU A 74 -29.15 18.85 16.57
C GLU A 74 -29.40 20.12 17.34
N THR A 75 -29.61 20.03 18.66
CA THR A 75 -29.79 21.19 19.53
C THR A 75 -28.55 22.07 19.56
N VAL A 76 -27.37 21.46 19.75
CA VAL A 76 -26.07 22.17 19.69
C VAL A 76 -25.86 22.84 18.33
N ARG A 77 -26.25 22.20 17.24
CA ARG A 77 -26.09 22.76 15.89
C ARG A 77 -27.00 23.92 15.60
N ARG A 78 -28.27 23.90 16.14
CA ARG A 78 -29.26 24.97 15.95
C ARG A 78 -29.00 26.17 16.86
N SER A 79 -28.51 25.95 18.06
CA SER A 79 -28.31 26.97 19.09
C SER A 79 -27.04 26.65 19.90
N PRO A 80 -25.84 27.07 19.44
CA PRO A 80 -24.58 26.81 20.16
C PRO A 80 -24.56 27.30 21.62
N GLU A 81 -25.30 28.36 21.93
CA GLU A 81 -25.46 28.88 23.27
C GLU A 81 -26.24 27.93 24.19
N GLN A 82 -27.12 27.09 23.65
CA GLN A 82 -27.86 26.05 24.38
C GLN A 82 -27.09 24.74 24.50
N ALA A 83 -25.88 24.66 23.94
CA ALA A 83 -24.97 23.52 24.11
C ALA A 83 -24.68 23.23 25.59
N SER A 84 -24.86 24.21 26.45
CA SER A 84 -24.67 24.11 27.91
C SER A 84 -25.88 23.48 28.64
N SER A 85 -26.96 23.07 27.97
CA SER A 85 -28.05 22.38 28.65
C SER A 85 -27.70 20.93 28.89
N PRO A 86 -27.32 20.50 30.12
CA PRO A 86 -26.83 19.16 30.40
C PRO A 86 -27.95 18.10 30.36
N LYS A 87 -29.21 18.50 30.17
CA LYS A 87 -30.38 17.62 30.38
C LYS A 87 -30.32 16.33 29.56
N LEU A 88 -30.07 16.41 28.26
CA LEU A 88 -30.03 15.23 27.39
C LEU A 88 -28.81 14.33 27.68
N MET A 89 -27.68 14.96 27.99
CA MET A 89 -26.47 14.21 28.40
C MET A 89 -26.61 13.56 29.77
N LEU A 90 -27.30 14.23 30.73
CA LEU A 90 -27.62 13.64 32.03
C LEU A 90 -28.56 12.44 31.89
N GLN A 91 -29.58 12.53 31.01
CA GLN A 91 -30.43 11.38 30.71
C GLN A 91 -29.64 10.21 30.11
N ALA A 92 -28.75 10.47 29.15
CA ALA A 92 -27.91 9.43 28.57
C ALA A 92 -26.99 8.80 29.64
N GLN A 93 -26.41 9.64 30.50
CA GLN A 93 -25.57 9.19 31.62
C GLN A 93 -26.36 8.34 32.64
N GLU A 94 -27.61 8.70 32.93
CA GLU A 94 -28.48 7.93 33.81
C GLU A 94 -28.78 6.54 33.23
N ILE A 95 -29.05 6.45 31.93
CA ILE A 95 -29.29 5.17 31.24
C ILE A 95 -28.02 4.29 31.35
N VAL A 96 -26.84 4.83 31.06
CA VAL A 96 -25.58 4.10 31.11
C VAL A 96 -25.25 3.65 32.53
N SER A 97 -25.49 4.49 33.55
CA SER A 97 -25.17 4.20 34.94
C SER A 97 -26.01 3.05 35.55
N ARG A 98 -27.18 2.76 34.95
CA ARG A 98 -28.06 1.65 35.36
C ARG A 98 -27.70 0.32 34.70
N MET A 99 -26.77 0.30 33.73
CA MET A 99 -26.37 -0.91 33.03
C MET A 99 -25.36 -1.72 33.89
N ASP A 100 -25.53 -3.03 33.90
CA ASP A 100 -24.46 -3.91 34.33
C ASP A 100 -23.35 -3.97 33.26
N LEU A 101 -22.22 -4.58 33.62
CA LEU A 101 -21.06 -4.67 32.74
C LEU A 101 -21.35 -5.41 31.42
N SER A 102 -22.15 -6.48 31.45
CA SER A 102 -22.53 -7.24 30.27
C SER A 102 -23.35 -6.41 29.29
N ARG A 103 -24.35 -5.70 29.80
CA ARG A 103 -25.21 -4.83 28.99
C ARG A 103 -24.45 -3.63 28.45
N ALA A 104 -23.59 -2.99 29.26
CA ALA A 104 -22.72 -1.89 28.81
C ALA A 104 -21.78 -2.34 27.69
N TYR A 105 -21.20 -3.53 27.79
CA TYR A 105 -20.38 -4.13 26.73
C TYR A 105 -21.19 -4.32 25.43
N GLN A 106 -22.40 -4.92 25.50
CA GLN A 106 -23.24 -5.16 24.32
C GLN A 106 -23.65 -3.84 23.65
N VAL A 107 -24.03 -2.83 24.43
CA VAL A 107 -24.39 -1.50 23.91
C VAL A 107 -23.17 -0.85 23.23
N THR A 108 -22.01 -0.89 23.85
CA THR A 108 -20.76 -0.35 23.27
C THR A 108 -20.42 -1.05 21.96
N LYS A 109 -20.51 -2.39 21.94
CA LYS A 109 -20.29 -3.19 20.73
C LYS A 109 -21.31 -2.87 19.62
N ALA A 110 -22.56 -2.59 19.95
CA ALA A 110 -23.55 -2.18 18.97
C ALA A 110 -23.21 -0.86 18.31
N PHE A 111 -22.75 0.14 19.07
CA PHE A 111 -22.26 1.40 18.51
C PHE A 111 -21.01 1.21 17.65
N ALA A 112 -20.03 0.42 18.10
CA ALA A 112 -18.86 0.10 17.32
C ALA A 112 -19.23 -0.54 15.97
N ALA A 113 -20.10 -1.57 15.99
CA ALA A 113 -20.59 -2.21 14.78
C ALA A 113 -21.36 -1.23 13.86
N TYR A 114 -22.17 -0.34 14.43
CA TYR A 114 -22.86 0.68 13.65
C TYR A 114 -21.90 1.64 12.94
N PHE A 115 -20.86 2.12 13.63
CA PHE A 115 -19.84 2.97 13.00
C PHE A 115 -19.08 2.24 11.91
N GLU A 116 -18.73 0.98 12.12
CA GLU A 116 -18.11 0.14 11.10
C GLU A 116 -18.97 0.01 9.84
N LEU A 117 -20.27 -0.26 9.99
CA LEU A 117 -21.20 -0.36 8.86
C LEU A 117 -21.42 0.99 8.16
N THR A 118 -21.44 2.09 8.92
CA THR A 118 -21.52 3.44 8.35
C THR A 118 -20.27 3.77 7.54
N ASN A 119 -19.09 3.45 8.04
CA ASN A 119 -17.83 3.63 7.30
C ASN A 119 -17.80 2.81 6.00
N LEU A 120 -18.39 1.60 5.99
CA LEU A 120 -18.53 0.82 4.76
C LEU A 120 -19.48 1.50 3.75
N ALA A 121 -20.61 2.04 4.21
CA ALA A 121 -21.55 2.78 3.37
C ALA A 121 -20.87 4.03 2.76
N GLU A 122 -20.13 4.80 3.56
CA GLU A 122 -19.38 5.97 3.09
C GLU A 122 -18.31 5.58 2.06
N THR A 123 -17.58 4.48 2.32
CA THR A 123 -16.58 3.96 1.40
C THR A 123 -17.20 3.58 0.06
N ASN A 124 -18.32 2.85 0.08
CA ASN A 124 -19.07 2.51 -1.13
C ASN A 124 -19.58 3.76 -1.86
N HIS A 125 -20.04 4.75 -1.10
CA HIS A 125 -20.47 6.02 -1.68
C HIS A 125 -19.35 6.78 -2.39
N ARG A 126 -18.15 6.80 -1.83
CA ARG A 126 -16.95 7.38 -2.49
C ARG A 126 -16.66 6.70 -3.83
N LYS A 127 -16.77 5.37 -3.90
CA LYS A 127 -16.65 4.62 -5.16
C LYS A 127 -17.71 5.01 -6.18
N ARG A 128 -18.96 5.17 -5.75
CA ARG A 128 -20.06 5.67 -6.61
C ARG A 128 -19.73 7.04 -7.19
N ARG A 129 -19.24 7.97 -6.36
CA ARG A 129 -18.89 9.33 -6.81
C ARG A 129 -17.75 9.31 -7.83
N ARG A 130 -16.72 8.49 -7.59
CA ARG A 130 -15.64 8.29 -8.57
C ARG A 130 -16.16 7.72 -9.89
N ARG A 131 -17.03 6.72 -9.82
CA ARG A 131 -17.64 6.12 -11.02
C ARG A 131 -18.49 7.14 -11.77
N ALA A 132 -19.30 7.91 -11.08
CA ALA A 132 -20.11 8.98 -11.67
C ALA A 132 -19.22 10.02 -12.38
N ALA A 133 -18.13 10.46 -11.75
CA ALA A 133 -17.16 11.38 -12.35
C ALA A 133 -16.46 10.79 -13.60
N LYS A 134 -16.20 9.49 -13.64
CA LYS A 134 -15.65 8.83 -14.85
C LYS A 134 -16.67 8.72 -15.99
N LEU A 135 -17.97 8.63 -15.68
CA LEU A 135 -19.04 8.59 -16.67
C LEU A 135 -19.34 9.97 -17.28
N ASP A 136 -19.07 11.01 -16.52
CA ASP A 136 -19.34 12.38 -16.92
C ASP A 136 -18.09 13.04 -17.49
N ARG A 137 -17.96 12.98 -18.81
CA ARG A 137 -16.80 13.54 -19.53
C ARG A 137 -16.84 15.05 -19.70
N GLU A 138 -18.00 15.68 -19.50
CA GLU A 138 -18.19 17.13 -19.68
C GLU A 138 -17.80 17.92 -18.43
N HIS A 139 -17.82 17.30 -17.25
CA HIS A 139 -17.38 17.93 -16.01
C HIS A 139 -15.86 17.93 -15.84
N PRO A 140 -15.33 18.92 -15.12
CA PRO A 140 -13.91 18.96 -14.80
C PRO A 140 -13.47 17.68 -14.08
N PRO A 141 -12.33 17.10 -14.43
CA PRO A 141 -11.82 15.92 -13.76
C PRO A 141 -11.51 16.22 -12.28
N LEU A 142 -11.54 15.18 -11.46
CA LEU A 142 -11.25 15.31 -10.04
C LEU A 142 -9.88 15.94 -9.81
N PRO A 143 -9.75 16.90 -8.87
CA PRO A 143 -8.45 17.44 -8.48
C PRO A 143 -7.50 16.34 -8.03
N GLY A 144 -6.27 16.35 -8.54
CA GLY A 144 -5.25 15.33 -8.22
C GLY A 144 -5.29 14.09 -9.09
N SER A 145 -6.28 13.90 -9.99
CA SER A 145 -6.24 12.83 -10.98
C SER A 145 -5.21 13.08 -12.08
N PHE A 146 -4.72 12.02 -12.74
CA PHE A 146 -3.81 12.16 -13.89
C PHE A 146 -4.41 13.06 -14.95
N ARG A 147 -5.64 12.79 -15.37
CA ARG A 147 -6.33 13.60 -16.39
C ARG A 147 -6.43 15.06 -15.96
N GLY A 148 -6.81 15.34 -14.71
CA GLY A 148 -6.91 16.71 -14.20
C GLY A 148 -5.56 17.43 -14.11
N THR A 149 -4.50 16.70 -13.80
CA THR A 149 -3.15 17.25 -13.76
C THR A 149 -2.64 17.55 -15.16
N LEU A 150 -2.81 16.64 -16.13
CA LEU A 150 -2.38 16.83 -17.51
C LEU A 150 -3.16 17.98 -18.19
N LEU A 151 -4.46 18.16 -17.89
CA LEU A 151 -5.22 19.30 -18.38
C LEU A 151 -4.63 20.62 -17.90
N ARG A 152 -4.33 20.76 -16.61
CA ARG A 152 -3.68 21.95 -16.06
C ARG A 152 -2.30 22.20 -16.66
N MET A 153 -1.52 21.14 -16.89
CA MET A 153 -0.22 21.25 -17.57
C MET A 153 -0.39 21.80 -19.00
N LYS A 154 -1.36 21.29 -19.74
CA LYS A 154 -1.67 21.74 -21.10
C LYS A 154 -2.14 23.20 -21.12
N GLU A 155 -3.03 23.59 -20.21
CA GLU A 155 -3.50 24.97 -20.02
C GLU A 155 -2.35 25.93 -19.66
N SER A 156 -1.33 25.43 -18.93
CA SER A 156 -0.12 26.18 -18.60
C SER A 156 0.93 26.18 -19.73
N GLY A 157 0.60 25.66 -20.91
CA GLY A 157 1.47 25.67 -22.08
C GLY A 157 2.55 24.59 -22.11
N ILE A 158 2.47 23.58 -21.25
CA ILE A 158 3.42 22.44 -21.25
C ILE A 158 3.07 21.51 -22.41
N SER A 159 4.08 21.20 -23.26
CA SER A 159 3.89 20.30 -24.40
C SER A 159 3.73 18.84 -23.97
N ALA A 160 3.17 18.00 -24.87
CA ALA A 160 2.99 16.56 -24.65
C ALA A 160 4.32 15.85 -24.34
N GLU A 161 5.38 16.21 -25.08
CA GLU A 161 6.72 15.63 -24.92
C GLU A 161 7.33 15.97 -23.54
N ASN A 162 7.16 17.23 -23.11
CA ASN A 162 7.64 17.67 -21.79
C ASN A 162 6.85 17.01 -20.66
N ALA A 163 5.52 16.87 -20.81
CA ALA A 163 4.70 16.15 -19.85
C ALA A 163 5.08 14.65 -19.78
N ALA A 164 5.31 13.99 -20.92
CA ALA A 164 5.77 12.59 -20.96
C ALA A 164 7.20 12.45 -20.41
N ALA A 165 8.09 13.41 -20.66
CA ALA A 165 9.44 13.41 -20.08
C ALA A 165 9.42 13.53 -18.55
N ALA A 166 8.45 14.28 -17.98
CA ALA A 166 8.30 14.42 -16.54
C ALA A 166 7.97 13.08 -15.85
N LEU A 167 7.28 12.13 -16.51
CA LEU A 167 7.02 10.81 -15.96
C LEU A 167 8.29 10.07 -15.55
N ARG A 168 9.41 10.28 -16.26
CA ARG A 168 10.69 9.64 -15.94
C ARG A 168 11.30 10.11 -14.62
N GLN A 169 10.83 11.22 -14.08
CA GLN A 169 11.28 11.79 -12.82
C GLN A 169 10.35 11.46 -11.66
N ILE A 170 9.14 10.96 -11.95
CA ILE A 170 8.14 10.65 -10.92
C ILE A 170 8.44 9.29 -10.31
N THR A 171 8.48 9.26 -8.96
CA THR A 171 8.53 8.02 -8.20
C THR A 171 7.72 8.19 -6.91
N ILE A 172 6.77 7.29 -6.70
CA ILE A 172 5.94 7.24 -5.50
C ILE A 172 6.27 5.96 -4.75
N THR A 173 6.62 6.10 -3.47
CA THR A 173 6.95 4.94 -2.62
C THR A 173 6.17 5.00 -1.32
N PRO A 174 4.97 4.41 -1.25
CA PRO A 174 4.30 4.15 0.02
C PRO A 174 5.08 3.10 0.81
N VAL A 175 5.33 3.40 2.09
CA VAL A 175 6.07 2.53 3.01
C VAL A 175 5.13 2.07 4.12
N PHE A 176 4.86 0.78 4.17
CA PHE A 176 3.91 0.20 5.11
C PHE A 176 4.53 0.07 6.50
N THR A 177 3.84 0.60 7.49
CA THR A 177 4.23 0.48 8.89
C THR A 177 3.12 -0.20 9.69
N ALA A 178 3.48 -1.03 10.65
CA ALA A 178 2.52 -1.63 11.58
C ALA A 178 2.39 -0.75 12.83
N HIS A 179 1.16 -0.72 13.37
CA HIS A 179 0.93 -0.29 14.74
C HIS A 179 0.27 -1.44 15.49
N PRO A 180 0.90 -2.00 16.53
CA PRO A 180 0.43 -3.23 17.20
C PRO A 180 -1.01 -3.14 17.73
N THR A 181 -1.46 -1.93 18.12
CA THR A 181 -2.81 -1.69 18.65
C THR A 181 -3.89 -1.63 17.57
N GLU A 182 -3.50 -1.47 16.29
CA GLU A 182 -4.42 -1.23 15.18
C GLU A 182 -4.49 -2.37 14.18
N VAL A 183 -3.87 -3.52 14.52
CA VAL A 183 -3.95 -4.73 13.72
C VAL A 183 -5.38 -5.28 13.76
N ALA A 184 -6.22 -4.83 12.84
CA ALA A 184 -7.58 -5.35 12.71
C ALA A 184 -7.56 -6.87 12.49
N ARG A 185 -8.46 -7.60 13.16
CA ARG A 185 -8.56 -9.06 12.99
C ARG A 185 -8.87 -9.37 11.52
N GLN A 186 -8.11 -10.29 10.93
CA GLN A 186 -8.32 -10.70 9.54
C GLN A 186 -9.77 -11.14 9.27
N THR A 187 -10.40 -11.79 10.23
CA THR A 187 -11.80 -12.21 10.15
C THR A 187 -12.74 -11.01 10.02
N VAL A 188 -12.50 -9.91 10.75
CA VAL A 188 -13.30 -8.67 10.67
C VAL A 188 -13.14 -8.04 9.30
N LEU A 189 -11.89 -7.91 8.81
CA LEU A 189 -11.61 -7.35 7.47
C LEU A 189 -12.27 -8.15 6.35
N LEU A 190 -12.31 -9.48 6.44
CA LEU A 190 -13.00 -10.33 5.47
C LEU A 190 -14.50 -10.09 5.45
N LYS A 191 -15.13 -9.99 6.62
CA LYS A 191 -16.58 -9.73 6.75
C LYS A 191 -16.92 -8.36 6.16
N ARG A 192 -16.14 -7.34 6.50
CA ARG A 192 -16.29 -5.98 5.94
C ARG A 192 -16.20 -5.99 4.41
N ARG A 193 -15.21 -6.70 3.85
CA ARG A 193 -15.07 -6.83 2.39
C ARG A 193 -16.28 -7.51 1.75
N ARG A 194 -16.81 -8.58 2.37
CA ARG A 194 -17.99 -9.27 1.85
C ARG A 194 -19.24 -8.38 1.88
N ILE A 195 -19.44 -7.62 2.96
CA ILE A 195 -20.53 -6.64 3.01
C ILE A 195 -20.35 -5.58 1.91
N ALA A 196 -19.14 -5.02 1.75
CA ALA A 196 -18.86 -4.04 0.70
C ALA A 196 -19.15 -4.58 -0.71
N GLN A 197 -18.77 -5.84 -0.98
CA GLN A 197 -19.07 -6.50 -2.26
C GLN A 197 -20.58 -6.63 -2.52
N GLN A 198 -21.39 -6.92 -1.49
CA GLN A 198 -22.84 -6.95 -1.65
C GLN A 198 -23.43 -5.54 -1.90
N LEU A 199 -22.92 -4.51 -1.22
CA LEU A 199 -23.31 -3.13 -1.49
C LEU A 199 -22.99 -2.71 -2.93
N GLU A 200 -21.84 -3.10 -3.46
CA GLU A 200 -21.48 -2.86 -4.87
C GLU A 200 -22.37 -3.65 -5.84
N ARG A 201 -22.73 -4.89 -5.49
CA ARG A 201 -23.64 -5.69 -6.29
C ARG A 201 -25.03 -5.03 -6.39
N LEU A 202 -25.51 -4.47 -5.27
CA LEU A 202 -26.77 -3.71 -5.22
C LEU A 202 -26.75 -2.44 -6.10
N ASP A 203 -25.59 -1.92 -6.49
CA ASP A 203 -25.46 -0.76 -7.40
C ASP A 203 -25.37 -1.16 -8.88
N ARG A 204 -25.31 -2.45 -9.20
CA ARG A 204 -25.27 -2.95 -10.57
C ARG A 204 -26.69 -3.11 -11.10
N LEU A 205 -27.09 -2.16 -11.92
CA LEU A 205 -28.41 -2.18 -12.56
C LEU A 205 -28.36 -2.83 -13.95
N PRO A 206 -29.40 -3.52 -14.40
CA PRO A 206 -30.66 -3.75 -13.70
C PRO A 206 -30.51 -4.74 -12.54
N LEU A 207 -31.26 -4.51 -11.45
CA LEU A 207 -31.28 -5.35 -10.26
C LEU A 207 -32.63 -6.05 -10.13
N THR A 208 -32.64 -7.39 -10.03
CA THR A 208 -33.86 -8.16 -9.78
C THR A 208 -34.23 -8.13 -8.29
N ALA A 209 -35.49 -8.40 -7.98
CA ALA A 209 -35.94 -8.52 -6.59
C ALA A 209 -35.21 -9.67 -5.87
N GLU A 210 -34.95 -10.77 -6.57
CA GLU A 210 -34.21 -11.92 -6.08
C GLU A 210 -32.76 -11.56 -5.76
N ASP A 211 -32.06 -10.85 -6.67
CA ASP A 211 -30.68 -10.38 -6.42
C ASP A 211 -30.61 -9.43 -5.21
N ALA A 212 -31.62 -8.56 -5.04
CA ALA A 212 -31.68 -7.65 -3.89
C ALA A 212 -31.89 -8.42 -2.57
N GLU A 213 -32.79 -9.43 -2.58
CA GLU A 213 -33.02 -10.29 -1.41
C GLU A 213 -31.79 -11.12 -1.06
N ASP A 214 -31.09 -11.69 -2.06
CA ASP A 214 -29.85 -12.43 -1.88
C ASP A 214 -28.75 -11.56 -1.28
N CYS A 215 -28.55 -10.36 -1.78
CA CYS A 215 -27.56 -9.40 -1.25
C CYS A 215 -27.90 -9.04 0.19
N GLU A 216 -29.18 -8.76 0.51
CA GLU A 216 -29.63 -8.42 1.87
C GLU A 216 -29.39 -9.60 2.84
N ASN A 217 -29.73 -10.83 2.44
CA ASN A 217 -29.52 -12.02 3.24
C ASN A 217 -28.01 -12.26 3.51
N ASN A 218 -27.17 -12.08 2.51
CA ASN A 218 -25.73 -12.18 2.68
C ASN A 218 -25.18 -11.08 3.61
N ILE A 219 -25.61 -9.83 3.48
CA ILE A 219 -25.25 -8.75 4.40
C ILE A 219 -25.67 -9.09 5.83
N ARG A 220 -26.91 -9.56 6.03
CA ARG A 220 -27.44 -9.95 7.35
C ARG A 220 -26.59 -11.06 7.97
N ALA A 221 -26.23 -12.09 7.21
CA ALA A 221 -25.37 -13.18 7.66
C ALA A 221 -23.98 -12.68 8.09
N GLU A 222 -23.37 -11.79 7.31
CA GLU A 222 -22.06 -11.23 7.65
C GLU A 222 -22.12 -10.27 8.84
N VAL A 223 -23.20 -9.49 9.01
CA VAL A 223 -23.42 -8.64 10.19
C VAL A 223 -23.63 -9.50 11.44
N THR A 224 -24.42 -10.59 11.34
CA THR A 224 -24.57 -11.55 12.44
C THR A 224 -23.22 -12.18 12.81
N SER A 225 -22.45 -12.59 11.81
CA SER A 225 -21.12 -13.16 12.03
C SER A 225 -20.13 -12.12 12.60
N LEU A 226 -20.25 -10.84 12.23
CA LEU A 226 -19.48 -9.75 12.82
C LEU A 226 -19.85 -9.58 14.31
N TRP A 227 -21.15 -9.58 14.63
CA TRP A 227 -21.64 -9.50 15.99
C TRP A 227 -21.12 -10.65 16.88
N GLN A 228 -21.06 -11.87 16.37
CA GLN A 228 -20.55 -13.05 17.08
C GLN A 228 -19.02 -13.14 17.15
N THR A 229 -18.32 -12.20 16.50
CA THR A 229 -16.84 -12.16 16.50
C THR A 229 -16.35 -11.30 17.66
N ASP A 230 -15.32 -11.77 18.38
CA ASP A 230 -14.63 -10.93 19.35
C ASP A 230 -13.84 -9.84 18.63
N GLU A 231 -14.06 -8.59 19.02
CA GLU A 231 -13.32 -7.44 18.47
C GLU A 231 -11.92 -7.34 19.10
N VAL A 232 -11.84 -7.63 20.40
CA VAL A 232 -10.61 -7.58 21.16
C VAL A 232 -9.86 -8.90 21.06
N ARG A 233 -8.56 -8.82 20.78
CA ARG A 233 -7.69 -9.99 20.80
C ARG A 233 -7.37 -10.38 22.25
N LEU A 234 -7.45 -11.67 22.57
CA LEU A 234 -7.01 -12.18 23.85
C LEU A 234 -5.49 -12.19 24.01
N ALA A 235 -4.76 -12.29 22.90
CA ALA A 235 -3.30 -12.23 22.86
C ALA A 235 -2.82 -11.05 22.00
N LYS A 236 -1.71 -10.44 22.40
CA LYS A 236 -1.05 -9.40 21.59
C LYS A 236 -0.61 -10.00 20.25
N PRO A 237 -0.77 -9.30 19.13
CA PRO A 237 -0.25 -9.77 17.85
C PRO A 237 1.28 -9.94 17.93
N THR A 238 1.76 -10.99 17.28
CA THR A 238 3.21 -11.19 17.08
C THR A 238 3.70 -10.38 15.89
N VAL A 239 5.03 -10.22 15.75
CA VAL A 239 5.63 -9.58 14.56
C VAL A 239 5.26 -10.34 13.28
N ASP A 240 5.13 -11.67 13.36
CA ASP A 240 4.68 -12.53 12.27
C ASP A 240 3.23 -12.21 11.83
N ASP A 241 2.33 -11.96 12.79
CA ASP A 241 0.97 -11.51 12.51
C ASP A 241 0.94 -10.14 11.80
N GLU A 242 1.82 -9.23 12.21
CA GLU A 242 1.95 -7.90 11.59
C GLU A 242 2.47 -8.02 10.15
N ILE A 243 3.51 -8.83 9.91
CA ILE A 243 4.04 -9.10 8.56
C ILE A 243 2.94 -9.66 7.66
N ARG A 244 2.21 -10.69 8.11
CA ARG A 244 1.10 -11.29 7.34
C ARG A 244 0.00 -10.28 7.06
N MET A 245 -0.28 -9.38 7.97
CA MET A 245 -1.29 -8.34 7.79
C MET A 245 -0.85 -7.35 6.70
N GLY A 246 0.38 -6.82 6.76
CA GLY A 246 0.91 -5.89 5.77
C GLY A 246 0.93 -6.52 4.36
N LEU A 247 1.41 -7.75 4.24
CA LEU A 247 1.47 -8.49 2.99
C LEU A 247 0.10 -8.75 2.36
N ARG A 248 -0.94 -8.81 3.18
CA ARG A 248 -2.30 -9.08 2.70
C ARG A 248 -2.84 -8.00 1.77
N TYR A 249 -2.48 -6.72 1.98
CA TYR A 249 -2.97 -5.62 1.14
C TYR A 249 -2.50 -5.77 -0.32
N PHE A 250 -1.35 -6.39 -0.56
CA PHE A 250 -0.91 -6.68 -1.92
C PHE A 250 -1.91 -7.59 -2.66
N ARG A 251 -2.35 -8.69 -2.03
CA ARG A 251 -3.34 -9.60 -2.61
C ARG A 251 -4.76 -9.06 -2.63
N LEU A 252 -5.13 -8.22 -1.66
CA LEU A 252 -6.48 -7.68 -1.58
C LEU A 252 -6.76 -6.67 -2.69
N SER A 253 -5.75 -5.89 -3.08
CA SER A 253 -5.98 -4.73 -3.93
C SER A 253 -4.81 -4.31 -4.81
N LEU A 254 -3.57 -4.34 -4.31
CA LEU A 254 -2.45 -3.69 -5.00
C LEU A 254 -2.06 -4.41 -6.29
N PHE A 255 -2.12 -5.73 -6.33
CA PHE A 255 -1.88 -6.50 -7.55
C PHE A 255 -2.88 -6.16 -8.65
N ASP A 256 -4.17 -5.99 -8.28
CA ASP A 256 -5.23 -5.60 -9.23
C ASP A 256 -5.20 -4.12 -9.59
N ALA A 257 -4.77 -3.24 -8.68
CA ALA A 257 -4.77 -1.79 -8.88
C ALA A 257 -3.60 -1.32 -9.74
N LEU A 258 -2.41 -1.92 -9.57
CA LEU A 258 -1.20 -1.44 -10.21
C LEU A 258 -1.28 -1.37 -11.74
N PRO A 259 -1.69 -2.42 -12.48
CA PRO A 259 -1.80 -2.34 -13.93
C PRO A 259 -2.79 -1.25 -14.39
N LYS A 260 -3.87 -1.05 -13.63
CA LYS A 260 -4.89 -0.04 -13.96
C LYS A 260 -4.37 1.39 -13.86
N ILE A 261 -3.45 1.65 -12.92
CA ILE A 261 -2.80 2.96 -12.79
C ILE A 261 -2.01 3.30 -14.06
N TYR A 262 -1.25 2.34 -14.59
CA TYR A 262 -0.49 2.55 -15.82
C TYR A 262 -1.40 2.70 -17.04
N ALA A 263 -2.47 1.93 -17.12
CA ALA A 263 -3.49 2.09 -18.15
C ALA A 263 -4.16 3.49 -18.06
N GLU A 264 -4.44 3.99 -16.86
CA GLU A 264 -4.99 5.35 -16.63
C GLU A 264 -4.02 6.44 -17.09
N VAL A 265 -2.71 6.26 -16.88
CA VAL A 265 -1.68 7.18 -17.40
C VAL A 265 -1.74 7.24 -18.93
N VAL A 266 -1.71 6.08 -19.61
CA VAL A 266 -1.76 6.00 -21.08
C VAL A 266 -3.04 6.65 -21.61
N GLU A 267 -4.20 6.31 -21.05
CA GLU A 267 -5.49 6.84 -21.49
C GLU A 267 -5.57 8.35 -21.27
N SER A 268 -5.08 8.86 -20.12
CA SER A 268 -5.07 10.29 -19.83
C SER A 268 -4.20 11.09 -20.82
N PHE A 269 -3.03 10.56 -21.22
CA PHE A 269 -2.20 11.19 -22.26
C PHE A 269 -2.88 11.20 -23.61
N ARG A 270 -3.54 10.10 -23.99
CA ARG A 270 -4.33 10.02 -25.22
C ARG A 270 -5.46 11.05 -25.24
N GLU A 271 -6.25 11.11 -24.16
CA GLU A 271 -7.41 12.03 -24.07
C GLU A 271 -6.99 13.49 -24.05
N VAL A 272 -5.95 13.86 -23.31
CA VAL A 272 -5.57 15.28 -23.11
C VAL A 272 -4.68 15.81 -24.22
N TYR A 273 -3.67 15.05 -24.61
CA TYR A 273 -2.65 15.48 -25.58
C TYR A 273 -2.80 14.82 -26.96
N GLY A 274 -3.61 13.78 -27.11
CA GLY A 274 -3.64 12.98 -28.33
C GLY A 274 -2.37 12.16 -28.54
N LEU A 275 -1.61 11.90 -27.47
CA LEU A 275 -0.34 11.16 -27.52
C LEU A 275 -0.57 9.72 -27.06
N ASP A 276 -0.33 8.76 -27.96
CA ASP A 276 -0.35 7.34 -27.62
C ASP A 276 1.01 6.95 -26.99
N LEU A 277 0.99 6.59 -25.72
CA LEU A 277 2.15 6.03 -25.03
C LEU A 277 2.07 4.50 -25.04
N ASP A 278 3.20 3.84 -25.23
CA ASP A 278 3.31 2.40 -25.00
C ASP A 278 3.51 2.15 -23.50
N GLU A 279 2.55 1.46 -22.87
CA GLU A 279 2.57 1.12 -21.44
C GLU A 279 3.87 0.41 -21.05
N ASN A 280 4.41 -0.43 -21.93
CA ASN A 280 5.65 -1.17 -21.67
C ASN A 280 6.89 -0.30 -21.62
N THR A 281 6.86 0.89 -22.19
CA THR A 281 7.98 1.86 -22.15
C THR A 281 7.90 2.83 -20.99
N LEU A 282 6.78 2.83 -20.24
CA LEU A 282 6.64 3.69 -19.07
C LEU A 282 7.61 3.28 -17.96
N PRO A 283 8.24 4.25 -17.29
CA PRO A 283 9.10 3.97 -16.14
C PRO A 283 8.30 3.36 -14.97
N ASN A 284 8.99 2.77 -14.01
CA ASN A 284 8.35 2.34 -12.77
C ASN A 284 8.02 3.57 -11.92
N LEU A 285 6.73 3.97 -11.94
CA LEU A 285 6.24 5.13 -11.21
C LEU A 285 5.99 4.82 -9.73
N VAL A 286 5.60 3.58 -9.43
CA VAL A 286 5.21 3.14 -8.08
C VAL A 286 6.16 2.06 -7.60
N HIS A 287 6.70 2.25 -6.40
CA HIS A 287 7.46 1.28 -5.65
C HIS A 287 6.82 1.08 -4.28
N PHE A 288 7.18 0.01 -3.58
CA PHE A 288 6.66 -0.24 -2.25
C PHE A 288 7.80 -0.46 -1.26
N GLY A 289 7.62 0.06 -0.06
CA GLY A 289 8.49 -0.19 1.08
C GLY A 289 7.71 -0.75 2.27
N SER A 290 8.41 -1.33 3.22
CA SER A 290 7.84 -1.79 4.47
C SER A 290 8.83 -1.60 5.62
N TRP A 291 8.30 -1.29 6.80
CA TRP A 291 9.02 -1.34 8.08
C TRP A 291 8.66 -2.58 8.89
N ILE A 292 7.62 -3.30 8.45
CA ILE A 292 7.04 -4.40 9.22
C ILE A 292 8.03 -5.58 9.24
N GLY A 293 8.55 -5.89 10.42
CA GLY A 293 9.62 -6.86 10.62
C GLY A 293 11.04 -6.29 10.58
N GLY A 294 11.20 -4.98 10.24
CA GLY A 294 12.50 -4.27 10.21
C GLY A 294 12.63 -3.12 11.21
N ASP A 295 11.51 -2.67 11.77
CA ASP A 295 11.49 -1.55 12.71
C ASP A 295 11.80 -2.01 14.13
N ARG A 296 13.01 -1.68 14.60
CA ARG A 296 13.54 -2.08 15.93
C ARG A 296 13.52 -0.96 16.96
N ASP A 297 13.16 0.26 16.54
CA ASP A 297 13.09 1.38 17.45
C ASP A 297 11.89 1.28 18.38
N GLY A 298 12.17 1.14 19.69
CA GLY A 298 11.14 0.97 20.71
C GLY A 298 10.39 -0.37 20.69
N ASN A 299 10.75 -1.32 19.81
CA ASN A 299 10.12 -2.63 19.73
C ASN A 299 11.12 -3.78 19.98
N PRO A 300 11.23 -4.28 21.23
CA PRO A 300 12.17 -5.35 21.59
C PRO A 300 11.78 -6.71 21.00
N LEU A 301 10.61 -6.85 20.39
CA LEU A 301 10.14 -8.10 19.78
C LEU A 301 10.67 -8.28 18.35
N VAL A 302 11.12 -7.20 17.69
CA VAL A 302 11.71 -7.26 16.35
C VAL A 302 13.18 -7.66 16.46
N LYS A 303 13.44 -8.95 16.24
CA LYS A 303 14.77 -9.58 16.28
C LYS A 303 15.32 -9.79 14.86
N PRO A 304 16.60 -10.14 14.70
CA PRO A 304 17.18 -10.44 13.38
C PRO A 304 16.41 -11.48 12.57
N ASP A 305 15.82 -12.48 13.22
CA ASP A 305 15.00 -13.50 12.55
C ASP A 305 13.72 -12.92 11.91
N CYS A 306 13.12 -11.88 12.52
CA CYS A 306 11.93 -11.21 11.95
C CYS A 306 12.24 -10.58 10.58
N ILE A 307 13.48 -10.10 10.36
CA ILE A 307 13.92 -9.56 9.07
C ILE A 307 13.92 -10.67 8.02
N ARG A 308 14.45 -11.85 8.36
CA ARG A 308 14.46 -13.02 7.48
C ARG A 308 13.03 -13.46 7.14
N ASP A 309 12.18 -13.56 8.15
CA ASP A 309 10.80 -14.01 8.00
C ASP A 309 10.00 -13.04 7.11
N ALA A 310 10.18 -11.72 7.28
CA ALA A 310 9.56 -10.71 6.46
C ALA A 310 9.95 -10.86 4.97
N LEU A 311 11.24 -11.01 4.66
CA LEU A 311 11.70 -11.21 3.29
C LEU A 311 11.23 -12.54 2.71
N GLN A 312 11.26 -13.62 3.50
CA GLN A 312 10.81 -14.93 3.06
C GLN A 312 9.31 -14.94 2.72
N MET A 313 8.47 -14.33 3.58
CA MET A 313 7.05 -14.24 3.36
C MET A 313 6.70 -13.36 2.16
N ALA A 314 7.40 -12.22 2.00
CA ALA A 314 7.21 -11.33 0.86
C ALA A 314 7.55 -12.03 -0.46
N ARG A 315 8.72 -12.72 -0.53
CA ARG A 315 9.13 -13.50 -1.69
C ARG A 315 8.14 -14.64 -1.99
N ALA A 316 7.73 -15.40 -0.98
CA ALA A 316 6.79 -16.49 -1.14
C ALA A 316 5.43 -16.02 -1.68
N LEU A 317 4.99 -14.83 -1.25
CA LEU A 317 3.75 -14.23 -1.71
C LEU A 317 3.82 -13.89 -3.21
N ILE A 318 4.84 -13.13 -3.62
CA ILE A 318 4.92 -12.66 -5.01
C ILE A 318 5.18 -13.80 -6.00
N LEU A 319 6.02 -14.77 -5.66
CA LEU A 319 6.27 -15.93 -6.52
C LEU A 319 5.01 -16.80 -6.66
N ARG A 320 4.16 -16.89 -5.64
CA ARG A 320 2.86 -17.56 -5.75
C ARG A 320 1.94 -16.83 -6.71
N GLU A 321 1.92 -15.51 -6.67
CA GLU A 321 1.11 -14.72 -7.58
C GLU A 321 1.57 -14.91 -9.03
N TYR A 322 2.88 -14.84 -9.31
CA TYR A 322 3.41 -15.12 -10.64
C TYR A 322 3.10 -16.53 -11.14
N LEU A 323 3.10 -17.54 -10.27
CA LEU A 323 2.68 -18.89 -10.65
C LEU A 323 1.20 -18.92 -11.08
N ASN A 324 0.30 -18.25 -10.34
CA ASN A 324 -1.12 -18.15 -10.71
C ASN A 324 -1.30 -17.42 -12.05
N ASP A 325 -0.54 -16.35 -12.27
CA ASP A 325 -0.61 -15.56 -13.51
C ASP A 325 -0.09 -16.35 -14.71
N VAL A 326 1.04 -17.06 -14.58
CA VAL A 326 1.58 -17.91 -15.67
C VAL A 326 0.65 -19.07 -15.98
N GLU A 327 0.02 -19.67 -14.97
CA GLU A 327 -1.01 -20.71 -15.17
C GLU A 327 -2.21 -20.13 -15.94
N SER A 328 -2.71 -18.97 -15.53
CA SER A 328 -3.78 -18.25 -16.23
C SER A 328 -3.42 -17.88 -17.68
N LEU A 329 -2.16 -17.46 -17.92
CA LEU A 329 -1.66 -17.21 -19.27
C LEU A 329 -1.63 -18.49 -20.10
N SER A 330 -1.25 -19.62 -19.54
CA SER A 330 -1.25 -20.92 -20.21
C SER A 330 -2.65 -21.33 -20.65
N ASP A 331 -3.68 -21.01 -19.86
CA ASP A 331 -5.08 -21.26 -20.25
C ASP A 331 -5.52 -20.40 -21.43
N ARG A 332 -5.04 -19.17 -21.52
CA ARG A 332 -5.47 -18.17 -22.49
C ARG A 332 -4.68 -18.21 -23.80
N LEU A 333 -3.40 -18.56 -23.75
CA LEU A 333 -2.49 -18.53 -24.92
C LEU A 333 -2.39 -19.90 -25.61
N SER A 334 -3.49 -20.37 -26.14
CA SER A 334 -3.60 -21.64 -26.90
C SER A 334 -3.29 -21.50 -28.38
N SER A 335 -2.64 -20.43 -28.81
CA SER A 335 -2.34 -20.18 -30.23
C SER A 335 -1.48 -21.29 -30.83
N SER A 336 -1.98 -21.89 -31.93
CA SER A 336 -1.30 -22.98 -32.62
C SER A 336 -0.45 -22.46 -33.78
N ARG A 337 0.74 -23.00 -33.97
CA ARG A 337 1.61 -22.74 -35.14
C ARG A 337 0.99 -23.04 -36.47
N ARG A 338 -0.13 -23.78 -36.48
CA ARG A 338 -0.90 -24.03 -37.71
C ARG A 338 -1.78 -22.84 -38.10
N GLN A 339 -2.08 -21.94 -37.16
CA GLN A 339 -2.97 -20.80 -37.36
C GLN A 339 -2.25 -19.46 -37.39
N THR A 340 -1.15 -19.34 -36.66
CA THR A 340 -0.36 -18.11 -36.55
C THR A 340 1.12 -18.42 -36.37
N GLY A 341 1.98 -17.50 -36.74
CA GLY A 341 3.43 -17.62 -36.50
C GLY A 341 3.80 -17.58 -35.03
N VAL A 342 5.05 -17.98 -34.79
CA VAL A 342 5.75 -17.82 -33.49
C VAL A 342 7.18 -17.38 -33.84
N SER A 343 7.76 -16.45 -33.12
CA SER A 343 9.11 -15.96 -33.42
C SER A 343 10.17 -17.05 -33.25
N GLU A 344 11.21 -16.98 -34.07
CA GLU A 344 12.34 -17.92 -34.00
C GLU A 344 13.08 -17.85 -32.67
N GLU A 345 13.14 -16.67 -32.07
CA GLU A 345 13.78 -16.46 -30.77
C GLU A 345 13.03 -17.24 -29.66
N LEU A 346 11.70 -17.21 -29.66
CA LEU A 346 10.90 -17.98 -28.71
C LEU A 346 11.06 -19.47 -28.92
N LEU A 347 11.04 -19.93 -30.20
CA LEU A 347 11.24 -21.33 -30.52
C LEU A 347 12.64 -21.84 -30.12
N SER A 348 13.66 -21.04 -30.35
CA SER A 348 15.04 -21.34 -29.93
C SER A 348 15.17 -21.44 -28.41
N ARG A 349 14.57 -20.50 -27.67
CA ARG A 349 14.57 -20.52 -26.19
C ARG A 349 13.77 -21.73 -25.66
N LEU A 350 12.64 -22.04 -26.26
CA LEU A 350 11.86 -23.25 -25.92
C LEU A 350 12.68 -24.52 -26.14
N GLN A 351 13.35 -24.66 -27.29
CA GLN A 351 14.20 -25.80 -27.58
C GLN A 351 15.37 -25.91 -26.59
N HIS A 352 15.95 -24.79 -26.20
CA HIS A 352 16.98 -24.77 -25.16
C HIS A 352 16.45 -25.31 -23.84
N TYR A 353 15.28 -24.89 -23.40
CA TYR A 353 14.67 -25.37 -22.15
C TYR A 353 14.31 -26.86 -22.24
N GLU A 354 13.80 -27.32 -23.37
CA GLU A 354 13.49 -28.74 -23.60
C GLU A 354 14.75 -29.63 -23.48
N ASN A 355 15.91 -29.12 -23.89
CA ASN A 355 17.17 -29.85 -23.83
C ASN A 355 17.85 -29.77 -22.45
N THR A 356 17.57 -28.75 -21.66
CA THR A 356 18.33 -28.46 -20.42
C THR A 356 17.53 -28.69 -19.15
N ILE A 357 16.19 -28.64 -19.20
CA ILE A 357 15.33 -28.74 -18.01
C ILE A 357 14.50 -30.02 -18.10
N ALA A 358 14.82 -31.00 -17.25
CA ALA A 358 14.10 -32.25 -17.17
C ALA A 358 12.92 -32.19 -16.17
N GLY A 359 11.97 -33.11 -16.32
CA GLY A 359 10.89 -33.30 -15.35
C GLY A 359 9.76 -32.25 -15.41
N VAL A 360 9.70 -31.46 -16.46
CA VAL A 360 8.66 -30.44 -16.62
C VAL A 360 7.32 -31.10 -16.94
N HIS A 361 6.34 -30.81 -16.10
CA HIS A 361 4.97 -31.19 -16.40
C HIS A 361 4.39 -30.20 -17.42
N LEU A 362 4.15 -30.69 -18.65
CA LEU A 362 3.53 -29.88 -19.68
C LEU A 362 2.02 -29.76 -19.34
N ALA A 363 1.57 -28.53 -19.07
CA ALA A 363 0.16 -28.25 -18.97
C ALA A 363 -0.55 -28.74 -20.26
N TRP A 364 -1.71 -29.39 -20.12
CA TRP A 364 -2.50 -29.91 -21.26
C TRP A 364 -1.88 -31.10 -21.98
N GLY A 365 -0.84 -31.73 -21.43
CA GLY A 365 -0.27 -32.99 -21.87
C GLY A 365 0.64 -32.91 -23.11
N PRO A 366 1.23 -34.04 -23.52
CA PRO A 366 2.26 -34.10 -24.56
C PRO A 366 1.74 -33.91 -25.99
N HIS A 367 0.42 -33.88 -26.18
CA HIS A 367 -0.22 -33.85 -27.50
C HIS A 367 -0.27 -32.46 -28.14
N ASN A 368 -0.08 -31.38 -27.37
CA ASN A 368 -0.16 -30.00 -27.86
C ASN A 368 1.15 -29.49 -28.44
N THR A 369 1.78 -30.28 -29.33
CA THR A 369 3.09 -29.94 -29.91
C THR A 369 3.08 -28.68 -30.79
N THR A 370 1.92 -28.23 -31.22
CA THR A 370 1.76 -27.02 -32.04
C THR A 370 1.50 -25.75 -31.21
N GLU A 371 1.26 -25.86 -29.89
CA GLU A 371 0.94 -24.75 -29.01
C GLU A 371 2.21 -24.28 -28.29
N SER A 372 3.11 -23.64 -29.03
CA SER A 372 4.45 -23.27 -28.53
C SER A 372 4.42 -22.33 -27.32
N TYR A 373 3.46 -21.40 -27.24
CA TYR A 373 3.32 -20.52 -26.09
C TYR A 373 2.98 -21.29 -24.82
N ARG A 374 2.03 -22.22 -24.84
CA ARG A 374 1.70 -23.06 -23.68
C ARG A 374 2.88 -23.93 -23.22
N ARG A 375 3.61 -24.50 -24.18
CA ARG A 375 4.82 -25.28 -23.87
C ARG A 375 5.85 -24.39 -23.18
N PHE A 376 6.11 -23.20 -23.71
CA PHE A 376 7.04 -22.24 -23.11
C PHE A 376 6.61 -21.83 -21.72
N LEU A 377 5.34 -21.48 -21.51
CA LEU A 377 4.77 -21.13 -20.21
C LEU A 377 4.86 -22.27 -19.19
N SER A 378 4.80 -23.55 -19.62
CA SER A 378 5.02 -24.70 -18.72
C SER A 378 6.45 -24.72 -18.18
N TYR A 379 7.46 -24.37 -18.99
CA TYR A 379 8.85 -24.22 -18.53
C TYR A 379 8.99 -23.01 -17.61
N MET A 380 8.38 -21.89 -17.94
CA MET A 380 8.37 -20.70 -17.06
C MET A 380 7.75 -21.01 -15.69
N PHE A 381 6.61 -21.72 -15.68
CA PHE A 381 5.95 -22.17 -14.44
C PHE A 381 6.88 -23.06 -13.62
N HIS A 382 7.51 -24.04 -14.24
CA HIS A 382 8.48 -24.93 -13.56
C HIS A 382 9.65 -24.14 -12.97
N LYS A 383 10.24 -23.21 -13.72
CA LYS A 383 11.34 -22.36 -13.24
C LYS A 383 10.91 -21.51 -12.04
N LEU A 384 9.71 -20.92 -12.06
CA LEU A 384 9.15 -20.17 -10.94
C LEU A 384 8.91 -21.05 -9.71
N GLN A 385 8.40 -22.27 -9.92
CA GLN A 385 8.21 -23.24 -8.84
C GLN A 385 9.55 -23.58 -8.18
N GLN A 386 10.60 -23.87 -8.97
CA GLN A 386 11.95 -24.10 -8.46
C GLN A 386 12.49 -22.87 -7.71
N SER A 387 12.26 -21.67 -8.24
CA SER A 387 12.66 -20.41 -7.57
C SER A 387 11.98 -20.20 -6.22
N ARG A 388 10.76 -20.71 -6.06
CA ARG A 388 10.00 -20.64 -4.80
C ARG A 388 10.49 -21.69 -3.78
N GLU A 389 10.79 -22.92 -4.24
CA GLU A 389 11.14 -24.04 -3.39
C GLU A 389 12.61 -24.00 -2.95
N SER A 390 13.51 -23.62 -3.84
CA SER A 390 14.93 -23.55 -3.58
C SER A 390 15.61 -22.45 -4.39
N ALA A 391 15.95 -21.37 -3.74
CA ALA A 391 16.76 -20.32 -4.37
C ALA A 391 18.12 -20.90 -4.79
N GLY A 392 18.47 -20.75 -6.08
CA GLY A 392 19.73 -21.27 -6.62
C GLY A 392 19.65 -22.70 -7.18
N ALA A 393 18.46 -23.33 -7.23
CA ALA A 393 18.29 -24.58 -7.97
C ALA A 393 18.67 -24.41 -9.46
N PRO A 394 19.29 -25.40 -10.12
CA PRO A 394 19.75 -25.27 -11.50
C PRO A 394 18.66 -24.89 -12.50
N ALA A 395 17.41 -25.28 -12.24
CA ALA A 395 16.25 -24.96 -13.08
C ALA A 395 15.47 -23.72 -12.59
N ALA A 396 15.92 -23.05 -11.52
CA ALA A 396 15.27 -21.84 -11.03
C ALA A 396 15.63 -20.61 -11.88
N TYR A 397 14.79 -19.58 -11.88
CA TYR A 397 15.20 -18.26 -12.34
C TYR A 397 16.26 -17.68 -11.40
N ARG A 398 17.32 -17.12 -11.94
CA ARG A 398 18.38 -16.46 -11.18
C ARG A 398 17.83 -15.23 -10.45
N ASP A 399 17.04 -14.43 -11.16
CA ASP A 399 16.45 -13.21 -10.69
C ASP A 399 15.14 -12.89 -11.45
N ALA A 400 14.52 -11.76 -11.11
CA ALA A 400 13.30 -11.32 -11.77
C ALA A 400 13.52 -10.82 -13.20
N ARG A 401 14.75 -10.40 -13.56
CA ARG A 401 15.07 -9.94 -14.93
C ARG A 401 15.02 -11.10 -15.91
N GLU A 402 15.57 -12.26 -15.53
CA GLU A 402 15.50 -13.46 -16.39
C GLU A 402 14.03 -13.89 -16.62
N PHE A 403 13.18 -13.75 -15.62
CA PHE A 403 11.74 -14.00 -15.78
C PHE A 403 11.06 -12.94 -16.65
N GLU A 404 11.44 -11.67 -16.50
CA GLU A 404 10.99 -10.58 -17.37
C GLU A 404 11.41 -10.80 -18.81
N ASP A 405 12.64 -11.25 -19.07
CA ASP A 405 13.14 -11.55 -20.42
C ASP A 405 12.31 -12.62 -21.12
N ASP A 406 11.91 -13.68 -20.40
CA ASP A 406 11.04 -14.71 -20.94
C ASP A 406 9.62 -14.15 -21.24
N LEU A 407 9.08 -13.29 -20.39
CA LEU A 407 7.80 -12.62 -20.65
C LEU A 407 7.87 -11.65 -21.84
N LEU A 408 8.97 -10.90 -21.96
CA LEU A 408 9.22 -10.02 -23.11
C LEU A 408 9.31 -10.82 -24.40
N LEU A 409 9.90 -12.01 -24.36
CA LEU A 409 9.96 -12.89 -25.50
C LEU A 409 8.58 -13.38 -25.93
N VAL A 410 7.71 -13.73 -24.98
CA VAL A 410 6.30 -14.06 -25.26
C VAL A 410 5.57 -12.85 -25.84
N ASN A 411 5.74 -11.68 -25.24
CA ASN A 411 5.10 -10.43 -25.65
C ASN A 411 5.49 -10.04 -27.07
N SER A 412 6.78 -9.98 -27.37
CA SER A 412 7.31 -9.60 -28.69
C SER A 412 6.91 -10.60 -29.76
N SER A 413 6.94 -11.91 -29.45
CA SER A 413 6.50 -12.95 -30.38
C SER A 413 5.02 -12.82 -30.72
N LEU A 414 4.15 -12.56 -29.75
CA LEU A 414 2.74 -12.30 -29.99
C LEU A 414 2.53 -11.09 -30.88
N ARG A 415 3.16 -9.94 -30.57
CA ARG A 415 3.05 -8.69 -31.34
C ARG A 415 3.48 -8.87 -32.79
N SER A 416 4.60 -9.55 -33.03
CA SER A 416 5.13 -9.83 -34.36
C SER A 416 4.27 -10.80 -35.19
N ASN A 417 3.40 -11.56 -34.52
CA ASN A 417 2.60 -12.62 -35.16
C ASN A 417 1.08 -12.40 -35.04
N ARG A 418 0.61 -11.14 -35.19
CA ARG A 418 -0.81 -10.74 -35.16
C ARG A 418 -1.52 -10.96 -33.82
N GLY A 419 -0.77 -11.16 -32.75
CA GLY A 419 -1.26 -11.36 -31.38
C GLY A 419 -1.22 -10.10 -30.52
N GLU A 420 -1.18 -8.88 -31.08
CA GLU A 420 -1.11 -7.61 -30.37
C GLU A 420 -2.13 -7.52 -29.23
N ARG A 421 -3.39 -7.87 -29.50
CA ARG A 421 -4.46 -7.84 -28.48
C ARG A 421 -4.23 -8.84 -27.35
N LEU A 422 -3.63 -10.00 -27.65
CA LEU A 422 -3.30 -11.00 -26.63
C LEU A 422 -2.15 -10.51 -25.74
N ALA A 423 -1.13 -9.90 -26.34
CA ALA A 423 -0.04 -9.29 -25.62
C ALA A 423 -0.55 -8.19 -24.67
N GLN A 424 -1.29 -7.22 -25.19
CA GLN A 424 -1.84 -6.10 -24.41
C GLN A 424 -2.78 -6.56 -23.28
N THR A 425 -3.68 -7.52 -23.58
CA THR A 425 -4.71 -7.91 -22.61
C THR A 425 -4.18 -8.83 -21.52
N TYR A 426 -3.19 -9.69 -21.83
CA TYR A 426 -2.81 -10.77 -20.93
C TYR A 426 -1.37 -10.72 -20.45
N VAL A 427 -0.42 -10.18 -21.23
CA VAL A 427 1.00 -10.23 -20.90
C VAL A 427 1.49 -8.92 -20.29
N ASP A 428 1.05 -7.77 -20.80
CA ASP A 428 1.54 -6.45 -20.37
C ASP A 428 1.33 -6.20 -18.87
N SER A 429 0.16 -6.62 -18.33
CA SER A 429 -0.11 -6.49 -16.89
C SER A 429 0.87 -7.28 -16.04
N LEU A 430 1.21 -8.51 -16.43
CA LEU A 430 2.17 -9.34 -15.71
C LEU A 430 3.59 -8.76 -15.83
N LEU A 431 3.99 -8.26 -16.99
CA LEU A 431 5.26 -7.55 -17.18
C LEU A 431 5.36 -6.35 -16.21
N ARG A 432 4.29 -5.56 -16.09
CA ARG A 432 4.23 -4.44 -15.15
C ARG A 432 4.39 -4.88 -13.70
N MET A 433 3.75 -5.99 -13.32
CA MET A 433 3.88 -6.58 -12.00
C MET A 433 5.33 -6.99 -11.71
N VAL A 434 5.99 -7.67 -12.65
CA VAL A 434 7.38 -8.14 -12.49
C VAL A 434 8.34 -6.97 -12.34
N ARG A 435 8.19 -5.93 -13.16
CA ARG A 435 9.00 -4.69 -13.08
C ARG A 435 8.86 -3.96 -11.76
N THR A 436 7.65 -3.96 -11.19
CA THR A 436 7.39 -3.24 -9.95
C THR A 436 7.81 -4.02 -8.72
N PHE A 437 7.49 -5.32 -8.66
CA PHE A 437 7.65 -6.13 -7.45
C PHE A 437 8.89 -7.03 -7.47
N GLY A 438 9.48 -7.28 -8.63
CA GLY A 438 10.60 -8.20 -8.75
C GLY A 438 10.31 -9.55 -8.10
N PHE A 439 11.31 -10.18 -7.49
CA PHE A 439 11.14 -11.35 -6.63
C PHE A 439 11.17 -11.02 -5.13
N HIS A 440 11.16 -9.73 -4.79
CA HIS A 440 11.24 -9.25 -3.40
C HIS A 440 9.96 -8.56 -2.90
N LEU A 441 9.01 -8.27 -3.78
CA LEU A 441 7.72 -7.61 -3.52
C LEU A 441 7.84 -6.14 -3.10
N HIS A 442 8.65 -5.83 -2.11
CA HIS A 442 8.90 -4.48 -1.59
C HIS A 442 10.30 -4.41 -0.94
N THR A 443 10.81 -3.20 -0.76
CA THR A 443 12.02 -2.99 0.04
C THR A 443 11.66 -3.03 1.52
N LEU A 444 12.44 -3.74 2.33
CA LEU A 444 12.34 -3.74 3.78
C LEU A 444 13.35 -2.73 4.35
N ASP A 445 12.87 -1.70 5.02
CA ASP A 445 13.72 -0.77 5.74
C ASP A 445 14.00 -1.31 7.15
N ILE A 446 15.24 -1.13 7.58
CA ILE A 446 15.65 -1.43 8.96
C ILE A 446 15.71 -0.10 9.70
N ARG A 447 15.09 -0.01 10.89
CA ARG A 447 15.16 1.20 11.72
C ARG A 447 15.70 0.87 13.10
N GLN A 448 16.60 1.74 13.61
CA GLN A 448 17.11 1.68 14.98
C GLN A 448 17.52 3.08 15.44
N HIS A 449 17.47 3.29 16.76
CA HIS A 449 17.79 4.58 17.38
C HIS A 449 19.29 4.84 17.42
N ALA A 450 19.72 6.10 17.15
CA ALA A 450 21.12 6.56 17.15
C ALA A 450 21.89 6.21 18.43
N ARG A 451 21.25 6.32 19.60
CA ARG A 451 21.86 5.97 20.90
C ARG A 451 22.38 4.52 20.95
N VAL A 452 21.69 3.58 20.30
CA VAL A 452 22.09 2.15 20.30
C VAL A 452 23.40 1.98 19.53
N HIS A 453 23.57 2.69 18.42
CA HIS A 453 24.81 2.69 17.64
C HIS A 453 25.96 3.34 18.41
N ALA A 454 25.71 4.49 19.04
CA ALA A 454 26.70 5.19 19.86
C ALA A 454 27.15 4.33 21.06
N HIS A 455 26.21 3.62 21.71
CA HIS A 455 26.52 2.69 22.79
C HIS A 455 27.39 1.55 22.32
N ALA A 456 27.05 0.92 21.19
CA ALA A 456 27.82 -0.18 20.59
C ALA A 456 29.25 0.26 20.23
N LEU A 457 29.42 1.44 19.60
CA LEU A 457 30.75 1.97 19.30
C LEU A 457 31.60 2.19 20.56
N LYS A 458 30.99 2.68 21.63
CA LYS A 458 31.67 2.88 22.91
C LYS A 458 32.13 1.57 23.53
N GLU A 459 31.32 0.51 23.46
CA GLU A 459 31.71 -0.84 23.94
C GLU A 459 32.82 -1.47 23.11
N LEU A 460 32.73 -1.35 21.78
CA LEU A 460 33.67 -2.00 20.85
C LEU A 460 34.99 -1.23 20.73
N GLY A 461 35.03 0.02 21.12
CA GLY A 461 36.20 0.87 21.02
C GLY A 461 36.51 1.34 19.58
N PRO A 462 37.53 2.18 19.38
CA PRO A 462 37.81 2.83 18.09
C PRO A 462 38.11 1.86 16.94
N GLU A 463 38.73 0.74 17.24
CA GLU A 463 39.08 -0.31 16.24
C GLU A 463 37.97 -1.35 16.03
N LEU A 464 36.84 -1.22 16.72
CA LEU A 464 35.72 -2.17 16.71
C LEU A 464 36.12 -3.62 17.04
N LYS A 465 37.20 -3.81 17.81
CA LYS A 465 37.74 -5.10 18.23
C LYS A 465 37.38 -5.51 19.65
N GLY A 466 36.70 -4.61 20.38
CA GLY A 466 36.24 -4.90 21.74
C GLY A 466 35.15 -5.97 21.77
N ASP A 467 35.08 -6.69 22.88
CA ASP A 467 34.01 -7.66 23.08
C ASP A 467 32.67 -6.97 23.35
N ALA A 468 31.64 -7.32 22.59
CA ALA A 468 30.27 -6.89 22.86
C ALA A 468 29.79 -7.51 24.18
N ARG A 469 29.66 -6.69 25.23
CA ARG A 469 29.28 -7.14 26.58
C ARG A 469 27.78 -7.11 26.80
N SER A 470 27.13 -6.04 26.33
CA SER A 470 25.68 -5.88 26.47
C SER A 470 24.91 -6.74 25.47
N ALA A 471 23.70 -7.15 25.88
CA ALA A 471 22.78 -7.87 24.99
C ALA A 471 22.35 -6.99 23.80
N GLU A 472 22.20 -5.68 24.02
CA GLU A 472 21.83 -4.71 23.00
C GLU A 472 22.88 -4.61 21.88
N THR A 473 24.19 -4.50 22.25
CA THR A 473 25.29 -4.46 21.27
C THR A 473 25.40 -5.78 20.50
N LYS A 474 25.27 -6.94 21.17
CA LYS A 474 25.27 -8.26 20.51
C LYS A 474 24.17 -8.37 19.47
N GLU A 475 22.94 -8.02 19.87
CA GLU A 475 21.78 -8.07 18.99
C GLU A 475 21.88 -7.10 17.81
N LEU A 476 22.47 -5.91 18.01
CA LEU A 476 22.74 -4.97 16.93
C LEU A 476 23.71 -5.57 15.90
N LEU A 477 24.84 -6.14 16.36
CA LEU A 477 25.83 -6.80 15.48
C LEU A 477 25.22 -8.00 14.75
N ASP A 478 24.41 -8.82 15.43
CA ASP A 478 23.69 -9.93 14.82
C ASP A 478 22.69 -9.45 13.75
N THR A 479 22.10 -8.28 13.95
CA THR A 479 21.26 -7.64 12.94
C THR A 479 22.06 -7.27 11.69
N PHE A 480 23.21 -6.62 11.83
CA PHE A 480 24.06 -6.31 10.67
C PHE A 480 24.58 -7.55 9.98
N ARG A 481 24.97 -8.60 10.72
CA ARG A 481 25.35 -9.91 10.13
C ARG A 481 24.21 -10.56 9.36
N ALA A 482 22.98 -10.50 9.93
CA ALA A 482 21.79 -10.98 9.24
C ALA A 482 21.54 -10.19 7.95
N ILE A 483 21.64 -8.85 7.97
CA ILE A 483 21.54 -8.01 6.75
C ILE A 483 22.57 -8.43 5.71
N ALA A 484 23.84 -8.60 6.10
CA ALA A 484 24.90 -9.04 5.18
C ALA A 484 24.58 -10.38 4.53
N GLN A 485 24.11 -11.36 5.32
CA GLN A 485 23.71 -12.68 4.82
C GLN A 485 22.51 -12.60 3.89
N LEU A 486 21.48 -11.83 4.28
CA LEU A 486 20.23 -11.72 3.53
C LEU A 486 20.43 -11.02 2.19
N LYS A 487 21.28 -9.99 2.11
CA LYS A 487 21.64 -9.34 0.83
C LYS A 487 22.36 -10.25 -0.15
N ARG A 488 23.00 -11.33 0.34
CA ARG A 488 23.63 -12.38 -0.51
C ARG A 488 22.63 -13.46 -0.96
N THR A 489 21.54 -13.64 -0.21
CA THR A 489 20.58 -14.74 -0.41
C THR A 489 19.33 -14.29 -1.16
N TYR A 490 18.91 -13.04 -0.93
CA TYR A 490 17.77 -12.40 -1.57
C TYR A 490 18.24 -11.31 -2.54
N PRO A 491 17.37 -10.82 -3.45
CA PRO A 491 17.72 -9.68 -4.27
C PRO A 491 18.25 -8.52 -3.40
N ALA A 492 19.41 -7.98 -3.73
CA ALA A 492 20.09 -6.98 -2.90
C ALA A 492 19.23 -5.71 -2.64
N HIS A 493 18.31 -5.42 -3.57
CA HIS A 493 17.29 -4.37 -3.42
C HIS A 493 16.30 -4.62 -2.30
N SER A 494 16.16 -5.83 -1.78
CA SER A 494 15.23 -6.16 -0.69
C SER A 494 15.53 -5.38 0.59
N ILE A 495 16.80 -5.06 0.86
CA ILE A 495 17.22 -4.23 2.00
C ILE A 495 18.17 -3.15 1.46
N ARG A 496 17.67 -1.92 1.37
CA ARG A 496 18.43 -0.80 0.83
C ARG A 496 18.65 0.33 1.82
N HIS A 497 17.69 0.57 2.72
CA HIS A 497 17.69 1.73 3.61
C HIS A 497 17.80 1.30 5.07
N TYR A 498 18.64 2.03 5.80
CA TYR A 498 18.77 1.90 7.24
C TYR A 498 18.41 3.25 7.89
N ILE A 499 17.24 3.30 8.53
CA ILE A 499 16.69 4.52 9.13
C ILE A 499 17.29 4.70 10.52
N ILE A 500 17.78 5.90 10.81
CA ILE A 500 18.40 6.25 12.09
C ILE A 500 17.47 7.24 12.80
N SER A 501 16.66 6.76 13.74
CA SER A 501 15.83 7.62 14.57
C SER A 501 16.66 8.34 15.62
N GLY A 502 16.23 9.55 16.02
CA GLY A 502 16.97 10.41 16.95
C GLY A 502 18.34 10.83 16.41
N ALA A 503 18.48 11.03 15.10
CA ALA A 503 19.72 11.56 14.52
C ALA A 503 19.86 13.06 14.82
N GLU A 504 20.99 13.45 15.40
CA GLU A 504 21.31 14.83 15.78
C GLU A 504 22.62 15.34 15.15
N SER A 505 23.46 14.43 14.67
CA SER A 505 24.78 14.74 14.12
C SER A 505 25.17 13.83 12.95
N GLU A 506 26.17 14.26 12.17
CA GLU A 506 26.81 13.44 11.14
C GLU A 506 27.44 12.15 11.73
N ASN A 507 27.89 12.20 12.99
CA ASN A 507 28.47 11.05 13.67
C ASN A 507 27.46 9.91 13.87
N ASP A 508 26.18 10.21 14.02
CA ASP A 508 25.13 9.18 14.13
C ASP A 508 25.01 8.37 12.84
N VAL A 509 25.23 9.00 11.70
CA VAL A 509 25.22 8.36 10.38
C VAL A 509 26.52 7.56 10.16
N LEU A 510 27.67 8.15 10.46
CA LEU A 510 28.97 7.50 10.35
C LEU A 510 29.09 6.28 11.28
N ALA A 511 28.44 6.31 12.45
CA ALA A 511 28.37 5.19 13.37
C ALA A 511 27.74 3.94 12.71
N VAL A 512 26.62 4.12 12.02
CA VAL A 512 25.98 3.02 11.29
C VAL A 512 26.88 2.46 10.20
N ILE A 513 27.55 3.33 9.44
CA ILE A 513 28.47 2.90 8.36
C ILE A 513 29.60 2.05 8.91
N ARG A 514 30.24 2.49 10.00
CA ARG A 514 31.35 1.77 10.64
C ARG A 514 30.92 0.42 11.18
N LEU A 515 29.79 0.35 11.88
CA LEU A 515 29.24 -0.90 12.41
C LEU A 515 28.82 -1.85 11.30
N ALA A 516 28.18 -1.35 10.23
CA ALA A 516 27.77 -2.15 9.08
C ALA A 516 28.98 -2.74 8.34
N LYS A 517 30.03 -1.94 8.09
CA LYS A 517 31.28 -2.40 7.49
C LYS A 517 31.99 -3.47 8.37
N ALA A 518 32.00 -3.27 9.69
CA ALA A 518 32.59 -4.23 10.62
C ALA A 518 31.84 -5.57 10.68
N ALA A 519 30.56 -5.57 10.31
CA ALA A 519 29.71 -6.77 10.18
C ALA A 519 29.63 -7.31 8.74
N ASP A 520 30.52 -6.88 7.84
CA ASP A 520 30.63 -7.32 6.45
C ASP A 520 29.39 -7.02 5.59
N VAL A 521 28.68 -5.92 5.90
CA VAL A 521 27.58 -5.42 5.08
C VAL A 521 28.13 -4.60 3.93
N GLN A 522 27.69 -4.88 2.71
CA GLN A 522 27.96 -4.05 1.54
C GLN A 522 27.22 -2.71 1.68
N VAL A 523 27.96 -1.66 2.06
CA VAL A 523 27.39 -0.31 2.25
C VAL A 523 27.42 0.49 0.95
N ALA A 524 28.54 0.46 0.21
CA ALA A 524 28.66 1.13 -1.09
C ALA A 524 27.79 0.42 -2.14
N GLY A 525 27.22 1.19 -3.05
CA GLY A 525 26.60 0.64 -4.25
C GLY A 525 27.67 0.04 -5.17
N SER A 526 27.38 -1.09 -5.77
CA SER A 526 28.27 -1.76 -6.74
C SER A 526 27.45 -2.33 -7.89
N ALA A 527 27.99 -2.21 -9.10
CA ALA A 527 27.51 -2.96 -10.24
C ALA A 527 28.15 -4.35 -10.19
N THR A 528 27.35 -5.40 -10.05
CA THR A 528 27.86 -6.79 -10.07
C THR A 528 27.28 -7.51 -11.28
N ASP A 529 28.15 -8.04 -12.11
CA ASP A 529 27.76 -8.70 -13.38
C ASP A 529 26.99 -10.03 -13.16
N VAL A 530 27.04 -10.62 -11.97
CA VAL A 530 26.53 -11.98 -11.71
C VAL A 530 25.13 -12.00 -11.10
N HIS A 531 24.76 -10.99 -10.29
CA HIS A 531 23.50 -10.99 -9.54
C HIS A 531 22.69 -9.69 -9.69
N GLY A 532 23.02 -8.85 -10.68
CA GLY A 532 22.48 -7.49 -10.80
C GLY A 532 23.20 -6.50 -9.88
N ASP A 533 22.83 -5.24 -10.00
CA ASP A 533 23.42 -4.15 -9.22
C ASP A 533 23.02 -4.26 -7.75
N ASP A 534 23.99 -4.27 -6.84
CA ASP A 534 23.72 -4.06 -5.42
C ASP A 534 23.67 -2.55 -5.14
N PRO A 535 22.52 -2.00 -4.73
CA PRO A 535 22.40 -0.58 -4.42
C PRO A 535 23.15 -0.18 -3.14
N GLY A 536 23.78 -1.11 -2.44
CA GLY A 536 24.38 -0.91 -1.14
C GLY A 536 23.34 -0.80 0.00
N LEU A 537 23.81 -0.31 1.17
CA LEU A 537 22.96 0.00 2.31
C LEU A 537 23.08 1.50 2.60
N MET A 538 22.06 2.26 2.29
CA MET A 538 22.04 3.71 2.49
C MET A 538 21.53 4.03 3.90
N PRO A 539 22.33 4.71 4.74
CA PRO A 539 21.84 5.24 6.00
C PRO A 539 20.95 6.46 5.75
N VAL A 540 19.81 6.52 6.43
CA VAL A 540 18.79 7.57 6.30
C VAL A 540 18.58 8.22 7.66
N PRO A 541 19.14 9.40 7.92
CA PRO A 541 18.88 10.10 9.17
C PRO A 541 17.42 10.57 9.24
N LEU A 542 16.80 10.36 10.40
CA LEU A 542 15.46 10.86 10.73
C LEU A 542 15.59 12.04 11.71
N PHE A 543 15.21 13.22 11.23
CA PHE A 543 15.10 14.44 12.03
C PHE A 543 13.66 14.58 12.53
N GLU A 544 13.44 14.42 13.85
CA GLU A 544 12.10 14.27 14.42
C GLU A 544 11.79 15.18 15.60
N SER A 545 12.79 15.79 16.25
CA SER A 545 12.59 16.86 17.23
C SER A 545 12.65 18.24 16.57
N ILE A 546 12.12 19.27 17.20
CA ILE A 546 12.20 20.66 16.70
C ILE A 546 13.66 21.10 16.52
N ASP A 547 14.53 20.75 17.44
CA ASP A 547 15.95 21.12 17.38
C ASP A 547 16.69 20.34 16.27
N SER A 548 16.41 19.05 16.10
CA SER A 548 17.00 18.26 15.00
C SER A 548 16.53 18.76 13.63
N LEU A 549 15.25 19.17 13.48
CA LEU A 549 14.74 19.78 12.25
C LEU A 549 15.46 21.09 11.91
N ARG A 550 15.74 21.93 12.91
CA ARG A 550 16.52 23.17 12.73
C ARG A 550 17.96 22.90 12.34
N ALA A 551 18.56 21.85 12.87
CA ALA A 551 19.92 21.45 12.60
C ALA A 551 20.11 20.66 11.29
N ALA A 552 19.05 20.12 10.70
CA ALA A 552 19.10 19.15 9.60
C ALA A 552 20.00 19.58 8.42
N GLY A 553 19.85 20.81 7.94
CA GLY A 553 20.69 21.33 6.85
C GLY A 553 22.17 21.39 7.18
N SER A 554 22.52 21.81 8.40
CA SER A 554 23.92 21.91 8.84
C SER A 554 24.55 20.52 9.07
N VAL A 555 23.79 19.57 9.60
CA VAL A 555 24.22 18.17 9.78
C VAL A 555 24.51 17.55 8.41
N MET A 556 23.62 17.72 7.44
CA MET A 556 23.80 17.14 6.12
C MET A 556 24.96 17.79 5.35
N ARG A 557 25.22 19.09 5.49
CA ARG A 557 26.41 19.74 4.90
C ARG A 557 27.70 19.12 5.46
N ARG A 558 27.81 18.93 6.77
CA ARG A 558 28.98 18.28 7.38
C ARG A 558 29.14 16.84 6.88
N LEU A 559 28.04 16.09 6.83
CA LEU A 559 28.06 14.71 6.34
C LEU A 559 28.51 14.64 4.86
N TRP A 560 27.92 15.46 3.99
CA TRP A 560 28.26 15.44 2.56
C TRP A 560 29.65 16.00 2.24
N SER A 561 30.26 16.75 3.15
CA SER A 561 31.66 17.16 3.04
C SER A 561 32.67 16.18 3.69
N ASP A 562 32.17 15.17 4.42
CA ASP A 562 33.03 14.21 5.12
C ASP A 562 33.76 13.29 4.13
N PRO A 563 35.12 13.18 4.22
CA PRO A 563 35.93 12.33 3.31
C PRO A 563 35.58 10.84 3.37
N GLU A 564 35.08 10.31 4.50
CA GLU A 564 34.65 8.92 4.64
C GLU A 564 33.31 8.68 3.92
N TYR A 565 32.45 9.72 3.87
CA TYR A 565 31.10 9.63 3.32
C TYR A 565 31.05 9.86 1.81
N GLN A 566 31.84 10.76 1.27
CA GLN A 566 31.81 11.12 -0.16
C GLN A 566 31.91 9.93 -1.12
N PRO A 567 32.84 8.95 -0.94
CA PRO A 567 32.91 7.80 -1.83
C PRO A 567 31.64 6.93 -1.80
N LEU A 568 30.97 6.86 -0.67
CA LEU A 568 29.71 6.14 -0.53
C LEU A 568 28.59 6.86 -1.26
N LEU A 569 28.49 8.18 -1.09
CA LEU A 569 27.52 9.03 -1.78
C LEU A 569 27.69 8.94 -3.30
N ASP A 570 28.93 8.95 -3.80
CA ASP A 570 29.22 8.80 -5.23
C ASP A 570 28.82 7.40 -5.74
N SER A 571 29.03 6.34 -4.94
CA SER A 571 28.62 4.97 -5.27
C SER A 571 27.10 4.81 -5.40
N TRP A 572 26.33 5.65 -4.75
CA TRP A 572 24.87 5.71 -4.87
C TRP A 572 24.40 6.68 -5.98
N GLY A 573 25.30 7.13 -6.86
CA GLY A 573 25.00 8.10 -7.92
C GLY A 573 24.60 9.48 -7.40
N ARG A 574 25.18 9.86 -6.25
CA ARG A 574 24.90 11.08 -5.46
C ARG A 574 23.45 11.21 -4.99
N TRP A 575 22.77 10.08 -4.80
CA TRP A 575 21.48 10.01 -4.15
C TRP A 575 21.60 9.96 -2.63
N GLN A 576 20.78 10.74 -1.95
CA GLN A 576 20.62 10.69 -0.50
C GLN A 576 19.16 10.78 -0.14
N GLU A 577 18.73 9.92 0.78
CA GLU A 577 17.43 10.03 1.44
C GLU A 577 17.59 10.60 2.84
N VAL A 578 16.68 11.50 3.20
CA VAL A 578 16.57 12.09 4.54
C VAL A 578 15.12 12.01 4.97
N MET A 579 14.89 11.52 6.19
CA MET A 579 13.54 11.40 6.74
C MET A 579 13.22 12.57 7.66
N LEU A 580 11.99 13.09 7.53
CA LEU A 580 11.44 14.13 8.39
C LEU A 580 10.31 13.54 9.25
N GLY A 581 10.41 13.74 10.58
CA GLY A 581 9.44 13.25 11.55
C GLY A 581 8.36 14.28 11.82
N TYR A 582 7.11 13.84 11.75
CA TYR A 582 5.93 14.69 11.97
C TYR A 582 5.31 14.49 13.35
N SER A 583 5.25 13.24 13.80
CA SER A 583 4.60 12.89 15.06
C SER A 583 5.33 13.44 16.28
N ASP A 584 6.62 13.20 16.32
CA ASP A 584 7.43 13.55 17.48
C ASP A 584 7.71 15.04 17.52
N SER A 585 7.91 15.72 16.40
CA SER A 585 7.96 17.18 16.35
C SER A 585 6.65 17.84 16.77
N ASN A 586 5.49 17.21 16.48
CA ASN A 586 4.20 17.70 16.99
C ASN A 586 4.06 17.56 18.50
N LYS A 587 4.57 16.49 19.08
CA LYS A 587 4.58 16.30 20.54
C LYS A 587 5.54 17.29 21.23
N ASP A 588 6.67 17.57 20.57
CA ASP A 588 7.72 18.46 21.08
C ASP A 588 7.30 19.94 21.04
N GLY A 589 6.85 20.45 19.89
CA GLY A 589 6.59 21.88 19.68
C GLY A 589 5.14 22.28 19.38
N GLY A 590 4.21 21.32 19.33
CA GLY A 590 2.83 21.53 18.88
C GLY A 590 2.73 21.64 17.35
N MET A 591 1.51 21.53 16.85
CA MET A 591 1.23 21.40 15.41
C MET A 591 1.75 22.59 14.59
N PHE A 592 1.56 23.81 15.03
CA PHE A 592 1.96 25.00 14.30
C PHE A 592 3.49 25.10 14.18
N THR A 593 4.20 24.96 15.30
CA THR A 593 5.66 24.99 15.32
C THR A 593 6.25 23.86 14.48
N SER A 594 5.74 22.64 14.66
CA SER A 594 6.18 21.48 13.88
C SER A 594 6.02 21.70 12.39
N THR A 595 4.84 22.14 11.94
CA THR A 595 4.59 22.40 10.51
C THR A 595 5.52 23.44 9.94
N TRP A 596 5.80 24.51 10.70
CA TRP A 596 6.69 25.59 10.28
C TRP A 596 8.16 25.15 10.25
N GLU A 597 8.63 24.41 11.24
CA GLU A 597 10.00 23.90 11.26
C GLU A 597 10.23 22.83 10.20
N LEU A 598 9.25 21.98 9.93
CA LEU A 598 9.27 21.05 8.78
C LEU A 598 9.39 21.79 7.44
N TYR A 599 8.61 22.86 7.23
CA TYR A 599 8.69 23.66 6.03
C TYR A 599 10.09 24.29 5.84
N LYS A 600 10.66 24.82 6.91
CA LYS A 600 12.02 25.38 6.89
C LYS A 600 13.09 24.32 6.64
N ALA A 601 13.01 23.19 7.34
CA ALA A 601 13.94 22.07 7.18
C ALA A 601 13.91 21.52 5.74
N HIS A 602 12.72 21.39 5.17
CA HIS A 602 12.54 20.96 3.77
C HIS A 602 13.30 21.89 2.81
N ARG A 603 13.09 23.20 2.93
CA ARG A 603 13.78 24.20 2.09
C ARG A 603 15.28 24.20 2.29
N GLU A 604 15.74 24.14 3.55
CA GLU A 604 17.15 24.16 3.90
C GLU A 604 17.91 22.91 3.43
N LEU A 605 17.30 21.74 3.53
CA LEU A 605 17.86 20.49 3.01
C LEU A 605 18.01 20.50 1.48
N HIS A 606 17.03 21.05 0.74
CA HIS A 606 17.16 21.19 -0.70
C HIS A 606 18.25 22.18 -1.12
N HIS A 607 18.37 23.28 -0.39
CA HIS A 607 19.45 24.24 -0.61
C HIS A 607 20.82 23.61 -0.36
N ALA A 608 20.98 22.92 0.77
CA ALA A 608 22.21 22.17 1.05
C ALA A 608 22.52 21.10 0.00
N ALA A 609 21.49 20.38 -0.48
CA ALA A 609 21.66 19.38 -1.52
C ALA A 609 22.15 19.99 -2.85
N GLN A 610 21.64 21.16 -3.23
CA GLN A 610 22.11 21.90 -4.41
C GLN A 610 23.56 22.35 -4.25
N GLU A 611 23.98 22.86 -3.09
CA GLU A 611 25.35 23.26 -2.80
C GLU A 611 26.37 22.12 -3.01
N TYR A 612 25.98 20.91 -2.63
CA TYR A 612 26.85 19.71 -2.69
C TYR A 612 26.59 18.83 -3.92
N GLY A 613 25.70 19.21 -4.84
CA GLY A 613 25.35 18.42 -6.02
C GLY A 613 24.70 17.07 -5.67
N VAL A 614 23.91 17.02 -4.60
CA VAL A 614 23.24 15.81 -4.11
C VAL A 614 21.82 15.75 -4.66
N LYS A 615 21.41 14.56 -5.12
CA LYS A 615 20.03 14.26 -5.51
C LYS A 615 19.26 13.85 -4.25
N LEU A 616 18.56 14.81 -3.66
CA LEU A 616 17.84 14.59 -2.41
C LEU A 616 16.45 14.02 -2.66
N ARG A 617 16.11 12.94 -1.93
CA ARG A 617 14.75 12.46 -1.75
C ARG A 617 14.34 12.61 -0.29
N LEU A 618 13.22 13.29 -0.04
CA LEU A 618 12.67 13.38 1.30
C LEU A 618 11.71 12.22 1.55
N PHE A 619 11.90 11.60 2.71
CA PHE A 619 11.01 10.58 3.23
C PHE A 619 10.13 11.21 4.31
N HIS A 620 8.84 11.30 4.04
CA HIS A 620 7.88 11.95 4.91
C HIS A 620 7.29 10.95 5.91
N GLY A 621 7.65 11.10 7.17
CA GLY A 621 7.06 10.36 8.30
C GLY A 621 5.65 10.86 8.64
N ARG A 622 4.82 11.12 7.64
CA ARG A 622 3.43 11.50 7.83
C ARG A 622 2.67 10.32 8.38
N GLY A 623 2.55 10.24 9.69
CA GLY A 623 1.60 9.30 10.27
C GLY A 623 0.15 9.80 10.15
N GLY A 624 -0.77 8.84 10.10
CA GLY A 624 -2.20 8.84 9.82
C GLY A 624 -3.07 10.08 9.96
N THR A 625 -2.95 10.99 10.89
CA THR A 625 -4.04 11.93 11.16
C THR A 625 -3.78 13.41 10.99
N VAL A 626 -2.59 13.90 10.78
CA VAL A 626 -2.41 15.35 10.52
C VAL A 626 -1.82 15.59 9.14
N GLY A 627 -2.79 16.04 8.33
CA GLY A 627 -2.72 15.59 7.06
C GLY A 627 -2.37 14.14 7.35
N ARG A 628 -2.51 13.73 8.53
CA ARG A 628 -2.92 12.56 9.20
C ARG A 628 -4.41 12.42 9.19
N GLY A 629 -5.20 13.29 9.16
CA GLY A 629 -6.65 13.26 9.12
C GLY A 629 -7.20 13.32 7.72
N GLY A 630 -6.57 12.72 6.74
CA GLY A 630 -7.20 12.53 5.45
C GLY A 630 -7.32 13.80 4.60
N GLY A 631 -6.43 14.74 4.73
CA GLY A 631 -6.21 15.73 3.68
C GLY A 631 -5.71 15.02 2.43
N PRO A 632 -6.18 15.37 1.22
CA PRO A 632 -5.75 14.74 -0.01
C PRO A 632 -4.22 14.80 -0.13
N THR A 633 -3.57 13.68 -0.48
CA THR A 633 -2.10 13.62 -0.61
C THR A 633 -1.58 14.64 -1.62
N HIS A 634 -2.32 14.88 -2.72
CA HIS A 634 -1.97 15.89 -3.71
C HIS A 634 -1.92 17.31 -3.12
N ALA A 635 -2.84 17.67 -2.22
CA ALA A 635 -2.82 18.98 -1.57
C ALA A 635 -1.58 19.15 -0.68
N ALA A 636 -1.13 18.07 -0.04
CA ALA A 636 0.09 18.07 0.75
C ALA A 636 1.35 18.18 -0.10
N ILE A 637 1.37 17.60 -1.28
CA ILE A 637 2.46 17.76 -2.25
C ILE A 637 2.52 19.21 -2.73
N LEU A 638 1.39 19.81 -3.09
CA LEU A 638 1.30 21.19 -3.53
C LEU A 638 1.67 22.23 -2.44
N ALA A 639 1.53 21.85 -1.15
CA ALA A 639 1.90 22.70 -0.03
C ALA A 639 3.42 22.68 0.30
N GLN A 640 4.22 21.92 -0.41
CA GLN A 640 5.67 21.90 -0.21
C GLN A 640 6.29 23.23 -0.67
N PRO A 641 7.48 23.61 -0.15
CA PRO A 641 8.14 24.83 -0.55
C PRO A 641 8.40 24.87 -2.08
N PRO A 642 8.13 26.00 -2.75
CA PRO A 642 8.38 26.11 -4.19
C PRO A 642 9.83 25.77 -4.56
N GLY A 643 10.01 24.99 -5.64
CA GLY A 643 11.32 24.54 -6.10
C GLY A 643 11.99 23.45 -5.28
N CYS A 644 11.29 22.91 -4.25
CA CYS A 644 11.82 21.88 -3.36
C CYS A 644 11.20 20.48 -3.60
N PHE A 645 10.58 20.27 -4.74
CA PHE A 645 10.02 18.96 -5.10
C PHE A 645 10.71 18.40 -6.35
N SER A 646 11.28 17.22 -6.24
CA SER A 646 12.05 16.56 -7.31
C SER A 646 11.24 15.56 -8.14
N GLY A 647 9.91 15.49 -7.96
CA GLY A 647 9.06 14.46 -8.56
C GLY A 647 9.06 13.13 -7.79
N GLN A 648 9.86 13.00 -6.74
CA GLN A 648 9.97 11.77 -5.97
C GLN A 648 9.42 11.96 -4.57
N ILE A 649 8.54 11.06 -4.14
CA ILE A 649 7.97 11.07 -2.81
C ILE A 649 8.06 9.68 -2.17
N ARG A 650 8.55 9.65 -0.95
CA ARG A 650 8.48 8.48 -0.08
C ARG A 650 7.72 8.85 1.18
N ILE A 651 6.73 8.03 1.55
CA ILE A 651 5.80 8.38 2.62
C ILE A 651 5.44 7.14 3.44
N THR A 652 5.44 7.27 4.78
CA THR A 652 4.91 6.22 5.64
C THR A 652 3.39 6.13 5.53
N GLU A 653 2.91 4.90 5.40
CA GLU A 653 1.49 4.55 5.50
C GLU A 653 1.30 3.75 6.79
N GLN A 654 0.69 4.35 7.79
CA GLN A 654 0.48 3.69 9.09
C GLN A 654 -0.67 2.70 9.06
N GLY A 655 -0.69 1.75 10.00
CA GLY A 655 -1.63 0.63 10.02
C GLY A 655 -3.10 1.01 9.88
N GLU A 656 -3.53 2.11 10.54
CA GLU A 656 -4.90 2.64 10.42
C GLU A 656 -5.23 3.12 9.00
N VAL A 657 -4.23 3.63 8.29
CA VAL A 657 -4.40 4.17 6.94
C VAL A 657 -4.39 3.06 5.89
N LEU A 658 -3.64 1.98 6.13
CA LEU A 658 -3.55 0.86 5.19
C LEU A 658 -4.91 0.28 4.85
N ASN A 659 -5.75 0.04 5.87
CA ASN A 659 -7.08 -0.49 5.65
C ASN A 659 -7.97 0.49 4.87
N TRP A 660 -7.87 1.76 5.17
CA TRP A 660 -8.65 2.81 4.53
C TRP A 660 -8.26 3.04 3.07
N LYS A 661 -6.95 2.99 2.76
CA LYS A 661 -6.44 3.23 1.41
C LYS A 661 -6.40 1.98 0.53
N TYR A 662 -6.06 0.82 1.12
CA TYR A 662 -5.66 -0.36 0.35
C TYR A 662 -6.48 -1.63 0.63
N ALA A 663 -7.59 -1.56 1.36
CA ALA A 663 -8.45 -2.73 1.57
C ALA A 663 -9.26 -3.13 0.34
N ASP A 664 -9.32 -2.26 -0.67
CA ASP A 664 -10.15 -2.42 -1.87
C ASP A 664 -9.42 -1.93 -3.12
N PRO A 665 -9.51 -2.64 -4.27
CA PRO A 665 -8.79 -2.26 -5.49
C PRO A 665 -9.11 -0.86 -6.02
N VAL A 666 -10.38 -0.42 -5.97
CA VAL A 666 -10.79 0.90 -6.45
C VAL A 666 -10.23 2.01 -5.58
N LEU A 667 -10.16 1.77 -4.25
CA LEU A 667 -9.55 2.72 -3.33
C LEU A 667 -8.03 2.74 -3.49
N ALA A 668 -7.39 1.58 -3.66
CA ALA A 668 -5.96 1.48 -3.90
C ALA A 668 -5.55 2.24 -5.17
N GLU A 669 -6.27 2.02 -6.28
CA GLU A 669 -6.11 2.78 -7.52
C GLU A 669 -6.20 4.28 -7.28
N TRP A 670 -7.24 4.75 -6.58
CA TRP A 670 -7.44 6.17 -6.31
C TRP A 670 -6.36 6.79 -5.43
N ASN A 671 -5.88 6.06 -4.41
CA ASN A 671 -4.88 6.60 -3.48
C ASN A 671 -3.46 6.57 -4.05
N LEU A 672 -3.20 5.76 -5.08
CA LEU A 672 -1.93 5.71 -5.78
C LEU A 672 -1.90 6.65 -7.00
N GLU A 673 -3.04 6.95 -7.62
CA GLU A 673 -3.21 7.96 -8.66
C GLU A 673 -2.88 9.36 -8.13
#